data_42f9f457292ebfa3f7b866471835914a
#
_entry.id   42f9f457292ebfa3f7b866471835914a
#
_cell.length_a   1.000
_cell.length_b   1.000
_cell.length_c   1.000
_cell.angle_alpha   90.00
_cell.angle_beta   90.00
_cell.angle_gamma   90.00
#
_symmetry.space_group_name_H-M   'P 1'
#
loop_
_entity.id
_entity.type
_entity.pdbx_description
1 polymer ?
#
loop_
_entity_poly.entity_id
_entity_poly.type
_entity_poly.pdbx_seq_one_letter_code
_entity_poly.pdbx_strand_id
1 'polypeptide(L)'
;MPKDTSIKSVLIIGSGPIIIGQACEFDYSGSQAARSLREEGIEVTLLNSNPATIMTDPVVADNVYLAPINIDSIVKILNERQIDAVLPTMGGQTALNLCMEAYELGIWEKFNVKVLGADFKAIETTENREAFRKFMLELGIQVAPSYVANSFLEGKEAAQKIGFPLVIRPSYTLGGTGGGFVHNKDEFDEKLQRGLAASPTHEVLVEKAVLGWKEYELEVMRDMNDNFVVICTVENFDPMGIHTGDSITVAPAMTLSDTTYQKMRDYAKLMITRIGTFAGGCNVQFAVDPVTEDIISVEMNPRVSRSSALASKATGYPIAKIAAKLAIGYTLDELKNQVTKTTSAFFEPALDYVIVKIPRWNFDKFAGSDETLGLQMKAVGEVMGIGRSFQEALQKACQSLENNRIGLGADGKQWVSADDMLQGVGNASWDRIFRLYDAMKLGVPLKTLQEVTRIDPWYLNQIMELVDTEKKLRKLSLKQIDANLMREVKEKGYSDLQIAYLTNTTEDEVYEYRTKELNIRRVYKLVDTCAAEFEAKTPYYYSTFDTTNESPVSDKKKIIVLGSGPNRIGQGIEFDYCCVHGVLAIKEAGYEAIMMNCNPETVSTDPDIADKLYFEPVFWEHLRELIEHEKPEGVIVQLGGQTALKLAENLHNMGVKIIGTSYDSMDIAEDRERFSDLLKELNIPYPDYGAAKNAEEAIEVAKKVGYPVLVRPSYVLGGQRMRIVINDEELTQGVVKILKFFPDNNILIDHFLDRAEEAEVDAIYDGEQVEIMGIMEHIEPAGIHSGDSNAVLPPYNLSENVITQMREYTEKIARALDIRGLINIQFAIKNEKVYVIEANPRASRTTPFICKAYNIPYLNYATKIMLGVNKLKDFTYYKRLLGYAIKEPVFSFDKFPGVSRELGPEMKSTGESIRFINDLYDPYFRDLYKKKSMMLSK
;
A
#
# COMPACT_ATOMS: atom_id res chain seq x y z
N MET A 1 9.53 -34.43 -10.91
CA MET A 1 10.02 -35.25 -9.77
C MET A 1 9.25 -34.85 -8.54
N PRO A 2 8.90 -35.76 -7.65
CA PRO A 2 8.27 -35.38 -6.41
C PRO A 2 9.19 -34.41 -5.63
N LYS A 3 8.61 -33.61 -4.74
CA LYS A 3 9.35 -32.66 -3.91
C LYS A 3 10.60 -33.29 -3.26
N ASP A 4 11.60 -32.47 -2.98
CA ASP A 4 12.78 -32.91 -2.22
C ASP A 4 12.37 -33.29 -0.79
N THR A 5 12.30 -34.59 -0.53
CA THR A 5 11.88 -35.15 0.76
C THR A 5 12.91 -34.93 1.89
N SER A 6 14.12 -34.47 1.55
CA SER A 6 15.13 -34.12 2.54
C SER A 6 14.83 -32.80 3.25
N ILE A 7 14.02 -31.91 2.64
CA ILE A 7 13.63 -30.62 3.20
C ILE A 7 12.38 -30.80 4.06
N LYS A 8 12.52 -30.63 5.38
CA LYS A 8 11.41 -30.73 6.36
C LYS A 8 11.14 -29.41 7.05
N SER A 9 12.13 -28.52 7.10
CA SER A 9 12.04 -27.21 7.74
C SER A 9 12.66 -26.12 6.85
N VAL A 10 11.97 -25.00 6.71
CA VAL A 10 12.39 -23.86 5.88
C VAL A 10 12.32 -22.56 6.69
N LEU A 11 13.40 -21.78 6.63
CA LEU A 11 13.45 -20.40 7.09
C LEU A 11 13.03 -19.45 5.94
N ILE A 12 12.01 -18.64 6.16
CA ILE A 12 11.66 -17.52 5.27
C ILE A 12 12.14 -16.24 5.93
N ILE A 13 12.88 -15.42 5.19
CA ILE A 13 13.33 -14.10 5.64
C ILE A 13 12.36 -13.06 5.06
N GLY A 14 11.77 -12.24 5.94
CA GLY A 14 10.86 -11.16 5.55
C GLY A 14 11.58 -9.91 5.06
N SER A 15 10.80 -8.88 4.77
CA SER A 15 11.27 -7.61 4.19
C SER A 15 11.55 -6.51 5.22
N GLY A 16 11.18 -6.71 6.48
CA GLY A 16 11.27 -5.69 7.52
C GLY A 16 10.09 -4.71 7.51
N PRO A 17 10.28 -3.51 8.06
CA PRO A 17 9.25 -2.47 8.07
C PRO A 17 9.00 -1.94 6.66
N ILE A 18 7.81 -1.36 6.46
CA ILE A 18 7.47 -0.72 5.19
C ILE A 18 8.29 0.54 4.99
N ILE A 19 8.95 0.61 3.85
CA ILE A 19 9.70 1.78 3.38
C ILE A 19 9.33 2.06 1.91
N ILE A 20 9.57 3.28 1.46
CA ILE A 20 9.42 3.62 0.04
C ILE A 20 10.41 2.78 -0.79
N GLY A 21 9.89 1.97 -1.71
CA GLY A 21 10.65 1.03 -2.54
C GLY A 21 10.54 -0.44 -2.11
N GLN A 22 10.07 -0.74 -0.87
CA GLN A 22 9.83 -2.09 -0.38
C GLN A 22 8.66 -2.06 0.59
N ALA A 23 7.45 -2.27 0.08
CA ALA A 23 6.20 -2.10 0.80
C ALA A 23 5.52 -3.44 1.17
N CYS A 24 4.19 -3.49 1.14
CA CYS A 24 3.44 -4.66 1.65
C CYS A 24 3.34 -5.83 0.67
N GLU A 25 3.80 -5.72 -0.56
CA GLU A 25 3.85 -6.79 -1.55
C GLU A 25 4.61 -8.03 -1.05
N PHE A 26 5.58 -7.83 -0.15
CA PHE A 26 6.35 -8.93 0.43
C PHE A 26 5.64 -9.59 1.61
N ASP A 27 4.69 -8.92 2.27
CA ASP A 27 3.79 -9.58 3.22
C ASP A 27 2.89 -10.58 2.48
N TYR A 28 2.30 -10.17 1.36
CA TYR A 28 1.52 -11.06 0.49
C TYR A 28 2.37 -12.26 0.02
N SER A 29 3.55 -12.00 -0.56
CA SER A 29 4.41 -13.06 -1.09
C SER A 29 4.91 -14.03 -0.02
N GLY A 30 5.34 -13.50 1.13
CA GLY A 30 5.80 -14.30 2.26
C GLY A 30 4.70 -15.15 2.88
N SER A 31 3.50 -14.58 3.01
CA SER A 31 2.32 -15.30 3.52
C SER A 31 1.90 -16.43 2.58
N GLN A 32 1.87 -16.19 1.28
CA GLN A 32 1.58 -17.18 0.26
C GLN A 32 2.61 -18.32 0.25
N ALA A 33 3.90 -18.01 0.29
CA ALA A 33 4.97 -18.98 0.33
C ALA A 33 4.91 -19.85 1.59
N ALA A 34 4.73 -19.24 2.76
CA ALA A 34 4.62 -19.95 4.03
C ALA A 34 3.44 -20.94 4.03
N ARG A 35 2.25 -20.51 3.62
CA ARG A 35 1.08 -21.40 3.49
C ARG A 35 1.35 -22.53 2.51
N SER A 36 1.96 -22.24 1.37
CA SER A 36 2.25 -23.21 0.34
C SER A 36 3.21 -24.30 0.81
N LEU A 37 4.24 -23.94 1.59
CA LEU A 37 5.17 -24.89 2.19
C LEU A 37 4.51 -25.73 3.28
N ARG A 38 3.67 -25.13 4.12
CA ARG A 38 2.89 -25.85 5.15
C ARG A 38 1.89 -26.84 4.54
N GLU A 39 1.23 -26.50 3.43
CA GLU A 39 0.38 -27.42 2.66
C GLU A 39 1.14 -28.70 2.23
N GLU A 40 2.46 -28.57 1.99
CA GLU A 40 3.35 -29.68 1.68
C GLU A 40 3.92 -30.41 2.91
N GLY A 41 3.50 -30.03 4.13
CA GLY A 41 3.94 -30.66 5.38
C GLY A 41 5.36 -30.22 5.80
N ILE A 42 5.83 -29.07 5.35
CA ILE A 42 7.13 -28.47 5.73
C ILE A 42 6.91 -27.52 6.91
N GLU A 43 7.73 -27.65 7.93
CA GLU A 43 7.74 -26.72 9.07
C GLU A 43 8.31 -25.36 8.62
N VAL A 44 7.56 -24.28 8.79
CA VAL A 44 7.96 -22.94 8.38
C VAL A 44 8.36 -22.10 9.60
N THR A 45 9.60 -21.65 9.58
CA THR A 45 10.11 -20.62 10.49
C THR A 45 10.24 -19.31 9.75
N LEU A 46 9.75 -18.21 10.35
CA LEU A 46 9.71 -16.91 9.73
C LEU A 46 10.42 -15.85 10.58
N LEU A 47 11.32 -15.07 9.96
CA LEU A 47 12.01 -13.94 10.57
C LEU A 47 11.53 -12.64 9.94
N ASN A 48 10.92 -11.74 10.72
CA ASN A 48 10.58 -10.38 10.28
C ASN A 48 10.48 -9.45 11.50
N SER A 49 10.80 -8.17 11.34
CA SER A 49 10.70 -7.16 12.39
C SER A 49 9.40 -6.37 12.38
N ASN A 50 8.56 -6.55 11.38
CA ASN A 50 7.32 -5.79 11.20
C ASN A 50 6.15 -6.47 11.95
N PRO A 51 5.54 -5.81 12.96
CA PRO A 51 4.44 -6.39 13.73
C PRO A 51 3.11 -6.36 12.98
N ALA A 52 2.97 -5.52 11.96
CA ALA A 52 1.72 -5.32 11.24
C ALA A 52 1.50 -6.31 10.08
N THR A 53 2.43 -7.24 9.84
CA THR A 53 2.35 -8.20 8.74
C THR A 53 1.54 -9.44 9.08
N ILE A 54 0.83 -9.99 8.08
CA ILE A 54 0.15 -11.30 8.17
C ILE A 54 1.18 -12.44 8.16
N MET A 55 2.29 -12.29 7.42
CA MET A 55 3.33 -13.33 7.38
C MET A 55 3.90 -13.67 8.77
N THR A 56 3.91 -12.71 9.70
CA THR A 56 4.36 -12.92 11.09
C THR A 56 3.25 -13.42 12.01
N ASP A 57 2.15 -13.90 11.47
CA ASP A 57 1.04 -14.42 12.25
C ASP A 57 1.16 -15.94 12.46
N PRO A 58 0.85 -16.49 13.66
CA PRO A 58 0.86 -17.93 13.92
C PRO A 58 -0.07 -18.75 13.01
N VAL A 59 -1.06 -18.11 12.39
CA VAL A 59 -1.93 -18.76 11.39
C VAL A 59 -1.16 -19.11 10.12
N VAL A 60 -0.09 -18.39 9.80
CA VAL A 60 0.67 -18.51 8.55
C VAL A 60 1.91 -19.37 8.71
N ALA A 61 2.68 -19.19 9.78
CA ALA A 61 3.94 -19.90 10.01
C ALA A 61 3.91 -20.69 11.34
N ASP A 62 4.66 -21.79 11.41
CA ASP A 62 4.72 -22.63 12.61
C ASP A 62 5.55 -21.95 13.72
N ASN A 63 6.59 -21.24 13.30
CA ASN A 63 7.47 -20.48 14.21
C ASN A 63 7.66 -19.07 13.67
N VAL A 64 7.45 -18.07 14.52
CA VAL A 64 7.59 -16.65 14.16
C VAL A 64 8.60 -15.98 15.07
N TYR A 65 9.63 -15.39 14.46
CA TYR A 65 10.61 -14.55 15.13
C TYR A 65 10.38 -13.08 14.75
N LEU A 66 9.74 -12.34 15.64
CA LEU A 66 9.64 -10.88 15.55
C LEU A 66 10.94 -10.28 16.07
N ALA A 67 11.93 -10.14 15.20
CA ALA A 67 13.28 -9.72 15.55
C ALA A 67 13.91 -8.91 14.39
N PRO A 68 14.98 -8.13 14.64
CA PRO A 68 15.72 -7.44 13.60
C PRO A 68 16.20 -8.40 12.51
N ILE A 69 16.11 -7.97 11.25
CA ILE A 69 16.56 -8.76 10.10
C ILE A 69 18.07 -8.56 9.94
N ASN A 70 18.86 -9.37 10.66
CA ASN A 70 20.33 -9.31 10.68
C ASN A 70 20.93 -10.69 10.95
N ILE A 71 22.25 -10.78 10.84
CA ILE A 71 23.03 -12.01 11.05
C ILE A 71 22.83 -12.61 12.45
N ASP A 72 22.80 -11.78 13.50
CA ASP A 72 22.64 -12.26 14.88
C ASP A 72 21.30 -13.00 15.06
N SER A 73 20.24 -12.48 14.46
CA SER A 73 18.92 -13.14 14.49
C SER A 73 18.93 -14.46 13.73
N ILE A 74 19.58 -14.53 12.56
CA ILE A 74 19.75 -15.80 11.82
C ILE A 74 20.51 -16.82 12.67
N VAL A 75 21.67 -16.44 13.22
CA VAL A 75 22.50 -17.35 14.04
C VAL A 75 21.74 -17.82 15.26
N LYS A 76 20.96 -16.94 15.89
CA LYS A 76 20.09 -17.31 17.03
C LYS A 76 19.08 -18.39 16.61
N ILE A 77 18.35 -18.17 15.52
CA ILE A 77 17.35 -19.12 15.01
C ILE A 77 18.00 -20.48 14.72
N LEU A 78 19.14 -20.49 14.03
CA LEU A 78 19.86 -21.71 13.66
C LEU A 78 20.44 -22.48 14.87
N ASN A 79 20.69 -21.81 15.98
CA ASN A 79 21.08 -22.45 17.26
C ASN A 79 19.88 -23.00 18.02
N GLU A 80 18.71 -22.38 17.90
CA GLU A 80 17.50 -22.79 18.61
C GLU A 80 16.71 -23.87 17.86
N ARG A 81 16.84 -23.95 16.52
CA ARG A 81 16.05 -24.81 15.66
C ARG A 81 16.90 -25.47 14.56
N GLN A 82 16.53 -26.69 14.22
CA GLN A 82 17.05 -27.31 13.01
C GLN A 82 16.32 -26.77 11.80
N ILE A 83 17.05 -26.10 10.91
CA ILE A 83 16.56 -25.56 9.65
C ILE A 83 17.29 -26.28 8.50
N ASP A 84 16.55 -26.94 7.60
CA ASP A 84 17.14 -27.66 6.47
C ASP A 84 17.44 -26.72 5.29
N ALA A 85 16.62 -25.68 5.12
CA ALA A 85 16.78 -24.74 4.01
C ALA A 85 16.28 -23.31 4.33
N VAL A 86 16.78 -22.33 3.56
CA VAL A 86 16.35 -20.93 3.59
C VAL A 86 15.77 -20.52 2.23
N LEU A 87 14.65 -19.81 2.25
CA LEU A 87 14.00 -19.24 1.06
C LEU A 87 14.07 -17.69 1.12
N PRO A 88 15.10 -17.07 0.51
CA PRO A 88 15.30 -15.61 0.58
C PRO A 88 14.49 -14.84 -0.47
N THR A 89 14.00 -15.50 -1.51
CA THR A 89 13.40 -14.85 -2.70
C THR A 89 12.01 -14.23 -2.45
N MET A 90 11.48 -14.32 -1.23
CA MET A 90 10.14 -13.83 -0.85
C MET A 90 10.15 -12.51 -0.06
N GLY A 91 11.30 -12.08 0.46
CA GLY A 91 11.43 -10.89 1.31
C GLY A 91 12.14 -9.70 0.65
N GLY A 92 12.11 -9.63 -0.66
CA GLY A 92 12.69 -8.52 -1.44
C GLY A 92 14.21 -8.43 -1.32
N GLN A 93 14.73 -7.22 -1.57
CA GLN A 93 16.17 -6.97 -1.55
C GLN A 93 16.78 -7.16 -0.17
N THR A 94 16.06 -6.81 0.90
CA THR A 94 16.54 -6.99 2.27
C THR A 94 16.87 -8.45 2.58
N ALA A 95 16.00 -9.37 2.20
CA ALA A 95 16.21 -10.80 2.42
C ALA A 95 17.36 -11.37 1.57
N LEU A 96 17.46 -10.94 0.28
CA LEU A 96 18.55 -11.37 -0.59
C LEU A 96 19.90 -10.89 -0.08
N ASN A 97 20.04 -9.61 0.28
CA ASN A 97 21.29 -9.04 0.79
C ASN A 97 21.74 -9.77 2.07
N LEU A 98 20.82 -10.01 3.01
CA LEU A 98 21.14 -10.73 4.24
C LEU A 98 21.51 -12.19 3.97
N CYS A 99 20.88 -12.82 2.99
CA CYS A 99 21.21 -14.19 2.58
C CYS A 99 22.63 -14.27 1.98
N MET A 100 23.02 -13.28 1.18
CA MET A 100 24.37 -13.16 0.61
C MET A 100 25.41 -12.90 1.71
N GLU A 101 25.16 -11.98 2.63
CA GLU A 101 26.02 -11.73 3.78
C GLU A 101 26.25 -12.98 4.62
N ALA A 102 25.18 -13.73 4.91
CA ALA A 102 25.28 -14.99 5.65
C ALA A 102 26.08 -16.07 4.88
N TYR A 103 26.02 -16.06 3.54
CA TYR A 103 26.84 -16.94 2.69
C TYR A 103 28.32 -16.57 2.78
N GLU A 104 28.66 -15.30 2.62
CA GLU A 104 30.04 -14.81 2.69
C GLU A 104 30.69 -15.10 4.06
N LEU A 105 29.89 -15.06 5.12
CA LEU A 105 30.31 -15.43 6.48
C LEU A 105 30.35 -16.94 6.73
N GLY A 106 30.02 -17.79 5.74
CA GLY A 106 30.03 -19.24 5.86
C GLY A 106 28.95 -19.82 6.80
N ILE A 107 27.90 -19.04 7.10
CA ILE A 107 26.86 -19.45 8.06
C ILE A 107 26.04 -20.60 7.52
N TRP A 108 25.62 -20.56 6.25
CA TRP A 108 24.81 -21.62 5.66
C TRP A 108 25.56 -22.96 5.64
N GLU A 109 26.84 -22.96 5.30
CA GLU A 109 27.70 -24.15 5.32
C GLU A 109 27.86 -24.68 6.73
N LYS A 110 28.17 -23.81 7.71
CA LYS A 110 28.34 -24.17 9.11
C LYS A 110 27.15 -24.90 9.72
N PHE A 111 25.95 -24.50 9.38
CA PHE A 111 24.69 -25.07 9.88
C PHE A 111 24.06 -26.10 8.91
N ASN A 112 24.72 -26.40 7.78
CA ASN A 112 24.24 -27.28 6.72
C ASN A 112 22.85 -26.88 6.20
N VAL A 113 22.63 -25.56 5.94
CA VAL A 113 21.37 -25.01 5.42
C VAL A 113 21.46 -24.81 3.91
N LYS A 114 20.52 -25.38 3.17
CA LYS A 114 20.41 -25.24 1.70
C LYS A 114 19.71 -23.95 1.33
N VAL A 115 20.24 -23.19 0.36
CA VAL A 115 19.55 -22.01 -0.17
C VAL A 115 18.63 -22.42 -1.32
N LEU A 116 17.37 -22.02 -1.26
CA LEU A 116 16.31 -22.38 -2.21
C LEU A 116 15.97 -21.21 -3.15
N GLY A 117 15.43 -21.57 -4.32
CA GLY A 117 14.93 -20.64 -5.32
C GLY A 117 16.01 -20.13 -6.27
N ALA A 118 17.01 -19.41 -5.78
CA ALA A 118 18.12 -18.88 -6.57
C ALA A 118 19.45 -19.21 -5.90
N ASP A 119 20.44 -19.69 -6.66
CA ASP A 119 21.80 -19.87 -6.15
C ASP A 119 22.57 -18.54 -6.06
N PHE A 120 23.70 -18.55 -5.36
CA PHE A 120 24.48 -17.32 -5.13
C PHE A 120 25.01 -16.72 -6.42
N LYS A 121 25.33 -17.56 -7.43
CA LYS A 121 25.78 -17.10 -8.73
C LYS A 121 24.68 -16.35 -9.48
N ALA A 122 23.44 -16.85 -9.40
CA ALA A 122 22.29 -16.19 -9.99
C ALA A 122 22.03 -14.84 -9.33
N ILE A 123 22.07 -14.78 -8.00
CA ILE A 123 21.88 -13.52 -7.24
C ILE A 123 23.00 -12.53 -7.57
N GLU A 124 24.27 -12.94 -7.49
CA GLU A 124 25.40 -12.07 -7.79
C GLU A 124 25.36 -11.54 -9.23
N THR A 125 25.05 -12.40 -10.20
CA THR A 125 24.99 -12.02 -11.63
C THR A 125 23.93 -10.96 -11.88
N THR A 126 22.82 -10.98 -11.18
CA THR A 126 21.71 -10.03 -11.39
C THR A 126 21.85 -8.77 -10.57
N GLU A 127 22.39 -8.85 -9.36
CA GLU A 127 22.51 -7.71 -8.46
C GLU A 127 23.76 -6.85 -8.75
N ASN A 128 24.83 -7.47 -9.27
CA ASN A 128 26.02 -6.75 -9.68
C ASN A 128 25.87 -6.25 -11.13
N ARG A 129 25.85 -4.94 -11.32
CA ARG A 129 25.60 -4.28 -12.61
C ARG A 129 26.60 -4.68 -13.71
N GLU A 130 27.88 -4.79 -13.37
CA GLU A 130 28.91 -5.19 -14.35
C GLU A 130 28.82 -6.68 -14.69
N ALA A 131 28.52 -7.52 -13.71
CA ALA A 131 28.29 -8.94 -13.95
C ALA A 131 27.06 -9.15 -14.85
N PHE A 132 25.97 -8.42 -14.60
CA PHE A 132 24.77 -8.44 -15.43
C PHE A 132 25.07 -7.99 -16.86
N ARG A 133 25.78 -6.87 -17.03
CA ARG A 133 26.18 -6.36 -18.34
C ARG A 133 26.99 -7.39 -19.14
N LYS A 134 28.00 -8.00 -18.52
CA LYS A 134 28.81 -9.04 -19.16
C LYS A 134 27.95 -10.24 -19.55
N PHE A 135 27.09 -10.68 -18.65
CA PHE A 135 26.19 -11.80 -18.90
C PHE A 135 25.25 -11.53 -20.09
N MET A 136 24.66 -10.34 -20.20
CA MET A 136 23.85 -9.97 -21.36
C MET A 136 24.62 -10.00 -22.68
N LEU A 137 25.85 -9.44 -22.68
CA LEU A 137 26.70 -9.44 -23.87
C LEU A 137 27.12 -10.85 -24.31
N GLU A 138 27.39 -11.76 -23.36
CA GLU A 138 27.68 -13.17 -23.64
C GLU A 138 26.47 -13.88 -24.27
N LEU A 139 25.26 -13.50 -23.92
CA LEU A 139 24.02 -14.03 -24.49
C LEU A 139 23.64 -13.37 -25.82
N GLY A 140 24.38 -12.35 -26.27
CA GLY A 140 24.05 -11.56 -27.47
C GLY A 140 22.85 -10.63 -27.30
N ILE A 141 22.46 -10.32 -26.03
CA ILE A 141 21.37 -9.41 -25.71
C ILE A 141 21.92 -7.99 -25.52
N GLN A 142 21.29 -7.02 -26.14
CA GLN A 142 21.74 -5.64 -26.07
C GLN A 142 21.42 -5.04 -24.68
N VAL A 143 22.35 -4.23 -24.19
CA VAL A 143 22.22 -3.37 -23.01
C VAL A 143 22.64 -1.96 -23.36
N ALA A 144 22.22 -0.98 -22.60
CA ALA A 144 22.67 0.39 -22.81
C ALA A 144 24.20 0.50 -22.63
N PRO A 145 24.93 1.24 -23.50
CA PRO A 145 26.35 1.49 -23.33
C PRO A 145 26.64 2.06 -21.93
N SER A 146 27.53 1.40 -21.20
CA SER A 146 27.80 1.75 -19.80
C SER A 146 29.21 1.41 -19.36
N TYR A 147 29.71 2.10 -18.32
CA TYR A 147 30.98 1.87 -17.66
C TYR A 147 30.82 1.97 -16.15
N VAL A 148 31.49 1.07 -15.43
CA VAL A 148 31.60 1.14 -13.97
C VAL A 148 32.61 2.21 -13.59
N ALA A 149 32.34 2.95 -12.53
CA ALA A 149 33.22 3.92 -11.92
C ALA A 149 33.22 3.79 -10.40
N ASN A 150 34.41 3.59 -9.84
CA ASN A 150 34.65 3.52 -8.38
C ASN A 150 35.26 4.84 -7.87
N SER A 151 35.49 5.78 -8.75
CA SER A 151 36.02 7.10 -8.44
C SER A 151 35.39 8.18 -9.31
N PHE A 152 35.51 9.41 -8.83
CA PHE A 152 35.06 10.59 -9.56
C PHE A 152 35.76 10.75 -10.93
N LEU A 153 37.04 10.40 -11.00
CA LEU A 153 37.83 10.49 -12.25
C LEU A 153 37.33 9.47 -13.27
N GLU A 154 37.17 8.21 -12.88
CA GLU A 154 36.64 7.15 -13.75
C GLU A 154 35.24 7.50 -14.28
N GLY A 155 34.36 8.07 -13.41
CA GLY A 155 33.06 8.56 -13.82
C GLY A 155 33.08 9.62 -14.89
N LYS A 156 34.04 10.58 -14.81
CA LYS A 156 34.26 11.59 -15.87
C LYS A 156 34.73 10.98 -17.18
N GLU A 157 35.63 10.03 -17.12
CA GLU A 157 36.09 9.30 -18.32
C GLU A 157 34.95 8.52 -18.97
N ALA A 158 34.11 7.86 -18.17
CA ALA A 158 32.95 7.17 -18.67
C ALA A 158 31.96 8.13 -19.36
N ALA A 159 31.66 9.27 -18.74
CA ALA A 159 30.79 10.29 -19.32
C ALA A 159 31.31 10.85 -20.65
N GLN A 160 32.66 11.06 -20.80
CA GLN A 160 33.26 11.49 -22.06
C GLN A 160 33.10 10.45 -23.18
N LYS A 161 33.18 9.16 -22.84
CA LYS A 161 33.06 8.05 -23.82
C LYS A 161 31.61 7.87 -24.30
N ILE A 162 30.64 7.99 -23.39
CA ILE A 162 29.20 7.71 -23.69
C ILE A 162 28.51 8.95 -24.29
N GLY A 163 28.81 10.14 -23.79
CA GLY A 163 28.10 11.39 -24.13
C GLY A 163 26.71 11.50 -23.48
N PHE A 164 26.29 12.75 -23.25
CA PHE A 164 24.98 13.04 -22.62
C PHE A 164 23.80 12.79 -23.56
N PRO A 165 22.58 12.55 -23.02
CA PRO A 165 22.26 12.36 -21.62
C PRO A 165 22.70 11.02 -21.05
N LEU A 166 22.93 10.96 -19.73
CA LEU A 166 23.42 9.80 -18.99
C LEU A 166 22.50 9.43 -17.83
N VAL A 167 22.65 8.21 -17.35
CA VAL A 167 22.11 7.75 -16.06
C VAL A 167 23.27 7.38 -15.14
N ILE A 168 23.19 7.79 -13.88
CA ILE A 168 24.06 7.31 -12.81
C ILE A 168 23.25 6.35 -11.95
N ARG A 169 23.74 5.12 -11.80
CA ARG A 169 23.09 4.07 -11.01
C ARG A 169 24.07 3.54 -9.96
N PRO A 170 23.90 3.89 -8.67
CA PRO A 170 24.69 3.31 -7.60
C PRO A 170 24.43 1.81 -7.48
N SER A 171 25.49 1.04 -7.23
CA SER A 171 25.39 -0.40 -7.00
C SER A 171 24.87 -0.70 -5.58
N TYR A 172 24.11 -1.81 -5.44
CA TYR A 172 23.55 -2.31 -4.18
C TYR A 172 22.62 -1.34 -3.44
N THR A 173 21.91 -0.46 -4.17
CA THR A 173 20.93 0.46 -3.60
C THR A 173 19.50 0.05 -3.90
N LEU A 174 18.58 0.35 -2.94
CA LEU A 174 17.17 0.01 -3.05
C LEU A 174 16.37 1.14 -3.72
N GLY A 175 15.46 0.77 -4.63
CA GLY A 175 14.51 1.71 -5.25
C GLY A 175 15.17 2.92 -5.90
N GLY A 176 16.33 2.72 -6.56
CA GLY A 176 17.05 3.77 -7.29
C GLY A 176 17.71 4.86 -6.42
N THR A 177 17.90 4.59 -5.13
CA THR A 177 18.50 5.58 -4.18
C THR A 177 19.87 6.09 -4.68
N GLY A 178 20.05 7.41 -4.70
CA GLY A 178 21.28 8.06 -5.16
C GLY A 178 21.46 8.10 -6.67
N GLY A 179 20.63 7.38 -7.43
CA GLY A 179 20.64 7.41 -8.90
C GLY A 179 19.99 8.67 -9.48
N GLY A 180 20.22 8.93 -10.77
CA GLY A 180 19.59 10.05 -11.43
C GLY A 180 20.01 10.23 -12.88
N PHE A 181 19.17 10.93 -13.65
CA PHE A 181 19.50 11.39 -14.99
C PHE A 181 20.42 12.59 -14.95
N VAL A 182 21.31 12.65 -15.91
CA VAL A 182 22.25 13.76 -16.13
C VAL A 182 22.08 14.22 -17.57
N HIS A 183 21.48 15.37 -17.76
CA HIS A 183 21.19 15.89 -19.09
C HIS A 183 22.40 16.56 -19.75
N ASN A 184 23.26 17.14 -18.93
CA ASN A 184 24.43 17.93 -19.40
C ASN A 184 25.60 17.85 -18.40
N LYS A 185 26.70 18.45 -18.78
CA LYS A 185 27.96 18.43 -18.01
C LYS A 185 27.85 19.18 -16.68
N ASP A 186 26.99 20.19 -16.57
CA ASP A 186 26.90 21.04 -15.37
C ASP A 186 26.27 20.30 -14.19
N GLU A 187 25.36 19.35 -14.47
CA GLU A 187 24.71 18.52 -13.46
C GLU A 187 25.54 17.28 -13.05
N PHE A 188 26.55 16.93 -13.87
CA PHE A 188 27.23 15.63 -13.77
C PHE A 188 28.01 15.48 -12.47
N ASP A 189 28.79 16.48 -12.11
CA ASP A 189 29.74 16.40 -11.00
C ASP A 189 29.03 16.19 -9.65
N GLU A 190 27.95 16.92 -9.41
CA GLU A 190 27.15 16.79 -8.19
C GLU A 190 26.46 15.41 -8.11
N LYS A 191 25.80 15.00 -9.21
CA LYS A 191 25.07 13.72 -9.26
C LYS A 191 26.01 12.52 -9.16
N LEU A 192 27.20 12.59 -9.76
CA LEU A 192 28.21 11.54 -9.63
C LEU A 192 28.71 11.39 -8.18
N GLN A 193 29.01 12.49 -7.50
CA GLN A 193 29.43 12.46 -6.10
C GLN A 193 28.34 11.87 -5.21
N ARG A 194 27.10 12.30 -5.41
CA ARG A 194 25.94 11.77 -4.68
C ARG A 194 25.75 10.26 -4.92
N GLY A 195 25.90 9.81 -6.16
CA GLY A 195 25.81 8.40 -6.52
C GLY A 195 26.87 7.55 -5.86
N LEU A 196 28.14 7.98 -5.91
CA LEU A 196 29.25 7.30 -5.24
C LEU A 196 29.06 7.22 -3.72
N ALA A 197 28.57 8.29 -3.09
CA ALA A 197 28.30 8.33 -1.65
C ALA A 197 27.12 7.45 -1.24
N ALA A 198 26.14 7.24 -2.12
CA ALA A 198 24.96 6.41 -1.83
C ALA A 198 25.25 4.90 -1.93
N SER A 199 26.24 4.49 -2.72
CA SER A 199 26.62 3.09 -2.86
C SER A 199 27.42 2.60 -1.66
N PRO A 200 27.05 1.49 -1.01
CA PRO A 200 27.84 0.88 0.06
C PRO A 200 29.27 0.50 -0.37
N THR A 201 29.45 0.19 -1.63
CA THR A 201 30.74 -0.20 -2.23
C THR A 201 31.46 0.97 -2.91
N HIS A 202 30.90 2.20 -2.86
CA HIS A 202 31.39 3.37 -3.60
C HIS A 202 31.51 3.13 -5.12
N GLU A 203 30.61 2.34 -5.67
CA GLU A 203 30.57 1.99 -7.07
C GLU A 203 29.30 2.54 -7.74
N VAL A 204 29.43 3.12 -8.93
CA VAL A 204 28.32 3.54 -9.77
C VAL A 204 28.48 3.02 -11.19
N LEU A 205 27.37 2.70 -11.85
CA LEU A 205 27.31 2.53 -13.28
C LEU A 205 26.97 3.87 -13.93
N VAL A 206 27.80 4.35 -14.86
CA VAL A 206 27.50 5.48 -15.74
C VAL A 206 27.02 4.90 -17.07
N GLU A 207 25.78 5.17 -17.43
CA GLU A 207 25.07 4.49 -18.52
C GLU A 207 24.44 5.50 -19.48
N LYS A 208 24.35 5.15 -20.78
CA LYS A 208 23.61 5.95 -21.76
C LYS A 208 22.13 5.97 -21.42
N ALA A 209 21.56 7.18 -21.29
CA ALA A 209 20.12 7.30 -21.05
C ALA A 209 19.31 7.02 -22.31
N VAL A 210 18.32 6.13 -22.20
CA VAL A 210 17.36 5.79 -23.28
C VAL A 210 16.02 6.49 -23.03
N LEU A 211 16.07 7.79 -22.81
CA LEU A 211 14.90 8.62 -22.51
C LEU A 211 13.87 8.58 -23.64
N GLY A 212 12.62 8.35 -23.27
CA GLY A 212 11.52 8.30 -24.20
C GLY A 212 11.33 6.96 -24.92
N TRP A 213 12.14 5.95 -24.59
CA TRP A 213 11.86 4.57 -25.01
C TRP A 213 10.66 4.03 -24.21
N LYS A 214 9.95 3.06 -24.78
CA LYS A 214 8.90 2.34 -24.06
C LYS A 214 9.49 1.37 -23.06
N GLU A 215 8.85 1.18 -21.92
CA GLU A 215 9.29 0.23 -20.91
C GLU A 215 8.27 -0.89 -20.74
N TYR A 216 8.76 -2.12 -20.77
CA TYR A 216 7.97 -3.33 -20.60
C TYR A 216 8.60 -4.25 -19.57
N GLU A 217 7.75 -4.96 -18.86
CA GLU A 217 8.16 -5.99 -17.92
C GLU A 217 7.51 -7.32 -18.27
N LEU A 218 8.27 -8.39 -18.11
CA LEU A 218 7.75 -9.76 -18.16
C LEU A 218 7.89 -10.38 -16.77
N GLU A 219 6.77 -10.79 -16.20
CA GLU A 219 6.74 -11.66 -15.04
C GLU A 219 6.79 -13.10 -15.53
N VAL A 220 7.87 -13.81 -15.22
CA VAL A 220 8.14 -15.13 -15.76
C VAL A 220 8.41 -16.15 -14.65
N MET A 221 8.21 -17.43 -14.96
CA MET A 221 8.56 -18.52 -14.06
C MET A 221 9.37 -19.57 -14.78
N ARG A 222 10.29 -20.19 -14.03
CA ARG A 222 11.09 -21.35 -14.49
C ARG A 222 11.19 -22.37 -13.37
N ASP A 223 11.14 -23.65 -13.71
CA ASP A 223 11.45 -24.75 -12.82
C ASP A 223 12.84 -25.37 -13.12
N MET A 224 13.20 -26.40 -12.35
CA MET A 224 14.51 -27.07 -12.51
C MET A 224 14.63 -27.91 -13.77
N ASN A 225 13.56 -28.18 -14.50
CA ASN A 225 13.54 -28.88 -15.79
C ASN A 225 13.54 -27.95 -17.00
N ASP A 226 13.81 -26.63 -16.77
CA ASP A 226 13.79 -25.61 -17.81
C ASP A 226 12.40 -25.36 -18.43
N ASN A 227 11.32 -25.80 -17.79
CA ASN A 227 9.99 -25.37 -18.15
C ASN A 227 9.89 -23.86 -17.85
N PHE A 228 9.41 -23.09 -18.81
CA PHE A 228 9.36 -21.63 -18.76
C PHE A 228 7.99 -21.13 -19.20
N VAL A 229 7.44 -20.18 -18.46
CA VAL A 229 6.18 -19.50 -18.78
C VAL A 229 6.28 -18.01 -18.54
N VAL A 230 5.64 -17.21 -19.37
CA VAL A 230 5.36 -15.78 -19.12
C VAL A 230 3.98 -15.70 -18.45
N ILE A 231 3.95 -15.20 -17.20
CA ILE A 231 2.72 -15.07 -16.44
C ILE A 231 1.95 -13.80 -16.84
N CYS A 232 2.68 -12.71 -17.04
CA CYS A 232 2.08 -11.42 -17.37
C CYS A 232 3.05 -10.54 -18.15
N THR A 233 2.53 -9.85 -19.16
CA THR A 233 3.20 -8.73 -19.80
C THR A 233 2.69 -7.45 -19.17
N VAL A 234 3.58 -6.55 -18.80
CA VAL A 234 3.26 -5.27 -18.17
C VAL A 234 3.89 -4.15 -18.98
N GLU A 235 3.14 -3.10 -19.25
CA GLU A 235 3.58 -1.92 -19.98
C GLU A 235 3.49 -0.69 -19.09
N ASN A 236 4.54 0.12 -19.05
CA ASN A 236 4.52 1.41 -18.39
C ASN A 236 3.89 2.45 -19.32
N PHE A 237 2.86 3.16 -18.80
CA PHE A 237 2.23 4.30 -19.46
C PHE A 237 3.24 5.43 -19.69
N ASP A 238 4.10 5.64 -18.71
CA ASP A 238 5.18 6.61 -18.75
C ASP A 238 6.40 6.03 -19.51
N PRO A 239 7.05 6.80 -20.39
CA PRO A 239 8.26 6.34 -21.06
C PRO A 239 9.41 6.21 -20.07
N MET A 240 10.49 5.50 -20.50
CA MET A 240 11.74 5.39 -19.75
C MET A 240 12.21 6.73 -19.21
N GLY A 241 12.49 6.75 -17.91
CA GLY A 241 12.89 7.95 -17.18
C GLY A 241 12.22 8.07 -15.82
N ILE A 242 11.19 7.29 -15.58
CA ILE A 242 10.47 7.20 -14.30
C ILE A 242 10.65 5.79 -13.77
N HIS A 243 10.91 5.64 -12.48
CA HIS A 243 10.96 4.33 -11.85
C HIS A 243 9.63 3.59 -12.05
N THR A 244 9.67 2.30 -12.43
CA THR A 244 8.46 1.51 -12.72
C THR A 244 7.46 1.50 -11.56
N GLY A 245 7.93 1.54 -10.29
CA GLY A 245 7.09 1.68 -9.10
C GLY A 245 6.33 3.02 -9.02
N ASP A 246 6.79 4.06 -9.72
CA ASP A 246 6.15 5.38 -9.80
C ASP A 246 5.39 5.59 -11.12
N SER A 247 5.46 4.64 -12.06
CA SER A 247 4.74 4.71 -13.34
C SER A 247 3.32 4.15 -13.22
N ILE A 248 2.39 4.74 -13.98
CA ILE A 248 1.10 4.09 -14.27
C ILE A 248 1.42 2.86 -15.13
N THR A 249 0.84 1.71 -14.78
CA THR A 249 1.19 0.44 -15.40
C THR A 249 -0.06 -0.24 -15.93
N VAL A 250 0.05 -0.86 -17.10
CA VAL A 250 -1.08 -1.51 -17.80
C VAL A 250 -0.73 -2.98 -18.06
N ALA A 251 -1.66 -3.87 -17.80
CA ALA A 251 -1.56 -5.29 -18.12
C ALA A 251 -2.86 -5.81 -18.77
N PRO A 252 -2.79 -6.64 -19.82
CA PRO A 252 -1.56 -6.97 -20.55
C PRO A 252 -1.00 -5.75 -21.29
N ALA A 253 0.23 -5.83 -21.82
CA ALA A 253 0.81 -4.77 -22.65
C ALA A 253 -0.08 -4.48 -23.87
N MET A 254 -0.44 -3.20 -24.08
CA MET A 254 -1.43 -2.78 -25.07
C MET A 254 -0.81 -2.31 -26.39
N THR A 255 0.43 -1.82 -26.34
CA THR A 255 1.08 -1.23 -27.54
C THR A 255 2.30 -2.03 -28.01
N LEU A 256 2.48 -3.24 -27.47
CA LEU A 256 3.56 -4.17 -27.80
C LEU A 256 3.20 -4.97 -29.04
N SER A 257 4.05 -4.93 -30.08
CA SER A 257 3.86 -5.79 -31.26
C SER A 257 4.16 -7.24 -30.91
N ASP A 258 3.48 -8.18 -31.58
CA ASP A 258 3.72 -9.63 -31.38
C ASP A 258 5.18 -10.01 -31.69
N THR A 259 5.76 -9.47 -32.73
CA THR A 259 7.16 -9.70 -33.10
C THR A 259 8.12 -9.29 -31.98
N THR A 260 7.90 -8.11 -31.39
CA THR A 260 8.72 -7.59 -30.29
C THR A 260 8.49 -8.41 -29.03
N TYR A 261 7.22 -8.78 -28.74
CA TYR A 261 6.89 -9.67 -27.61
C TYR A 261 7.61 -11.01 -27.70
N GLN A 262 7.59 -11.68 -28.85
CA GLN A 262 8.26 -12.97 -29.03
C GLN A 262 9.78 -12.86 -28.81
N LYS A 263 10.42 -11.79 -29.31
CA LYS A 263 11.85 -11.54 -29.05
C LYS A 263 12.12 -11.33 -27.56
N MET A 264 11.31 -10.52 -26.87
CA MET A 264 11.45 -10.31 -25.43
C MET A 264 11.27 -11.61 -24.66
N ARG A 265 10.29 -12.43 -25.04
CA ARG A 265 10.03 -13.74 -24.46
C ARG A 265 11.23 -14.69 -24.63
N ASP A 266 11.81 -14.72 -25.83
CA ASP A 266 12.99 -15.52 -26.11
C ASP A 266 14.21 -15.05 -25.33
N TYR A 267 14.40 -13.72 -25.20
CA TYR A 267 15.46 -13.14 -24.37
C TYR A 267 15.27 -13.49 -22.89
N ALA A 268 14.07 -13.32 -22.34
CA ALA A 268 13.78 -13.66 -20.96
C ALA A 268 14.02 -15.15 -20.67
N LYS A 269 13.58 -16.03 -21.59
CA LYS A 269 13.85 -17.47 -21.50
C LYS A 269 15.34 -17.78 -21.53
N LEU A 270 16.09 -17.16 -22.45
CA LEU A 270 17.54 -17.35 -22.56
C LEU A 270 18.27 -16.88 -21.29
N MET A 271 17.89 -15.71 -20.77
CA MET A 271 18.46 -15.14 -19.54
C MET A 271 18.24 -16.10 -18.35
N ILE A 272 16.99 -16.46 -18.09
CA ILE A 272 16.62 -17.24 -16.90
C ILE A 272 17.15 -18.68 -16.93
N THR A 273 17.36 -19.26 -18.13
CA THR A 273 17.93 -20.60 -18.27
C THR A 273 19.45 -20.65 -18.18
N ARG A 274 20.12 -19.50 -18.36
CA ARG A 274 21.60 -19.41 -18.35
C ARG A 274 22.18 -18.75 -17.10
N ILE A 275 21.35 -18.13 -16.25
CA ILE A 275 21.80 -17.38 -15.08
C ILE A 275 22.47 -18.25 -14.00
N GLY A 276 22.11 -19.51 -13.92
CA GLY A 276 22.56 -20.46 -12.88
C GLY A 276 21.43 -21.36 -12.43
N THR A 277 21.54 -21.90 -11.22
CA THR A 277 20.46 -22.68 -10.60
C THR A 277 19.38 -21.72 -10.10
N PHE A 278 18.24 -21.77 -10.79
CA PHE A 278 17.09 -20.95 -10.46
C PHE A 278 15.78 -21.73 -10.65
N ALA A 279 14.90 -21.69 -9.65
CA ALA A 279 13.53 -22.19 -9.73
C ALA A 279 12.60 -21.27 -8.97
N GLY A 280 11.68 -20.62 -9.67
CA GLY A 280 10.76 -19.65 -9.08
C GLY A 280 10.28 -18.60 -10.05
N GLY A 281 9.80 -17.48 -9.50
CA GLY A 281 9.36 -16.30 -10.24
C GLY A 281 10.48 -15.28 -10.42
N CYS A 282 10.47 -14.61 -11.56
CA CYS A 282 11.46 -13.59 -11.92
C CYS A 282 10.80 -12.47 -12.72
N ASN A 283 11.20 -11.25 -12.41
CA ASN A 283 10.84 -10.05 -13.18
C ASN A 283 11.98 -9.69 -14.13
N VAL A 284 11.67 -9.49 -15.42
CA VAL A 284 12.62 -9.06 -16.45
C VAL A 284 12.12 -7.76 -17.09
N GLN A 285 12.95 -6.73 -17.07
CA GLN A 285 12.61 -5.40 -17.60
C GLN A 285 13.35 -5.12 -18.91
N PHE A 286 12.61 -4.60 -19.87
CA PHE A 286 13.09 -4.24 -21.20
C PHE A 286 12.73 -2.80 -21.55
N ALA A 287 13.63 -2.12 -22.27
CA ALA A 287 13.32 -0.89 -22.96
C ALA A 287 13.28 -1.15 -24.47
N VAL A 288 12.29 -0.57 -25.14
CA VAL A 288 12.06 -0.74 -26.59
C VAL A 288 11.99 0.64 -27.26
N ASP A 289 12.82 0.83 -28.28
CA ASP A 289 12.78 2.04 -29.09
C ASP A 289 11.44 2.15 -29.82
N PRO A 290 10.67 3.25 -29.64
CA PRO A 290 9.34 3.37 -30.23
C PRO A 290 9.32 3.49 -31.75
N VAL A 291 10.49 3.64 -32.42
CA VAL A 291 10.62 3.82 -33.87
C VAL A 291 11.25 2.61 -34.52
N THR A 292 12.37 2.10 -33.99
CA THR A 292 13.12 0.98 -34.58
C THR A 292 12.71 -0.37 -34.00
N GLU A 293 11.99 -0.40 -32.89
CA GLU A 293 11.68 -1.61 -32.09
C GLU A 293 12.94 -2.35 -31.61
N ASP A 294 14.09 -1.66 -31.52
CA ASP A 294 15.28 -2.20 -30.88
C ASP A 294 15.02 -2.44 -29.37
N ILE A 295 15.46 -3.59 -28.89
CA ILE A 295 15.21 -4.03 -27.52
C ILE A 295 16.53 -4.01 -26.74
N ILE A 296 16.53 -3.42 -25.55
CA ILE A 296 17.60 -3.56 -24.58
C ILE A 296 17.08 -4.16 -23.28
N SER A 297 17.89 -5.02 -22.64
CA SER A 297 17.58 -5.47 -21.28
C SER A 297 18.03 -4.43 -20.27
N VAL A 298 17.13 -4.07 -19.34
CA VAL A 298 17.38 -3.06 -18.30
C VAL A 298 17.86 -3.72 -17.02
N GLU A 299 17.09 -4.70 -16.53
CA GLU A 299 17.42 -5.47 -15.33
C GLU A 299 16.64 -6.80 -15.27
N MET A 300 17.10 -7.66 -14.40
CA MET A 300 16.47 -8.95 -14.09
C MET A 300 16.50 -9.18 -12.59
N ASN A 301 15.36 -9.48 -11.99
CA ASN A 301 15.21 -9.69 -10.55
C ASN A 301 14.83 -11.16 -10.30
N PRO A 302 15.77 -12.06 -9.86
CA PRO A 302 15.51 -13.49 -9.65
C PRO A 302 14.81 -13.73 -8.31
N ARG A 303 13.75 -13.04 -8.07
CA ARG A 303 12.92 -13.07 -6.88
C ARG A 303 11.53 -12.57 -7.18
N VAL A 304 10.60 -12.81 -6.27
CA VAL A 304 9.31 -12.14 -6.29
C VAL A 304 9.52 -10.64 -6.12
N SER A 305 8.83 -9.86 -6.93
CA SER A 305 8.93 -8.40 -7.00
C SER A 305 7.57 -7.76 -6.68
N ARG A 306 7.54 -6.42 -6.68
CA ARG A 306 6.27 -5.67 -6.62
C ARG A 306 5.38 -6.01 -7.81
N SER A 307 5.94 -6.05 -9.01
CA SER A 307 5.22 -6.43 -10.24
C SER A 307 4.70 -7.88 -10.17
N SER A 308 5.36 -8.78 -9.43
CA SER A 308 4.86 -10.15 -9.24
C SER A 308 3.57 -10.20 -8.41
N ALA A 309 3.43 -9.33 -7.40
CA ALA A 309 2.18 -9.19 -6.66
C ALA A 309 1.07 -8.65 -7.57
N LEU A 310 1.36 -7.59 -8.33
CA LEU A 310 0.45 -7.04 -9.34
C LEU A 310 0.04 -8.12 -10.35
N ALA A 311 1.00 -8.82 -10.95
CA ALA A 311 0.75 -9.87 -11.94
C ALA A 311 -0.09 -11.02 -11.38
N SER A 312 0.16 -11.42 -10.12
CA SER A 312 -0.66 -12.44 -9.45
C SER A 312 -2.12 -12.02 -9.31
N LYS A 313 -2.36 -10.75 -8.93
CA LYS A 313 -3.72 -10.20 -8.82
C LYS A 313 -4.35 -9.95 -10.20
N ALA A 314 -3.55 -9.51 -11.17
CA ALA A 314 -3.99 -9.27 -12.54
C ALA A 314 -4.45 -10.54 -13.24
N THR A 315 -3.75 -11.65 -13.04
CA THR A 315 -4.00 -12.91 -13.75
C THR A 315 -4.74 -13.96 -12.92
N GLY A 316 -4.82 -13.78 -11.59
CA GLY A 316 -5.25 -14.83 -10.68
C GLY A 316 -4.21 -15.95 -10.47
N TYR A 317 -3.06 -15.91 -11.16
CA TYR A 317 -2.00 -16.91 -11.04
C TYR A 317 -1.10 -16.62 -9.82
N PRO A 318 -1.05 -17.47 -8.78
CA PRO A 318 -0.38 -17.15 -7.52
C PRO A 318 1.14 -17.39 -7.62
N ILE A 319 1.88 -16.43 -8.18
CA ILE A 319 3.32 -16.53 -8.46
C ILE A 319 4.11 -16.97 -7.22
N ALA A 320 3.92 -16.34 -6.07
CA ALA A 320 4.67 -16.65 -4.86
C ALA A 320 4.39 -18.08 -4.33
N LYS A 321 3.13 -18.51 -4.39
CA LYS A 321 2.72 -19.88 -3.99
C LYS A 321 3.35 -20.94 -4.88
N ILE A 322 3.33 -20.74 -6.19
CA ILE A 322 3.94 -21.65 -7.15
C ILE A 322 5.48 -21.61 -7.02
N ALA A 323 6.09 -20.42 -6.92
CA ALA A 323 7.53 -20.25 -6.74
C ALA A 323 8.08 -21.01 -5.52
N ALA A 324 7.36 -20.97 -4.39
CA ALA A 324 7.72 -21.72 -3.19
C ALA A 324 7.72 -23.25 -3.44
N LYS A 325 6.75 -23.76 -4.20
CA LYS A 325 6.69 -25.20 -4.57
C LYS A 325 7.79 -25.59 -5.57
N LEU A 326 8.10 -24.72 -6.53
CA LEU A 326 9.24 -24.96 -7.45
C LEU A 326 10.57 -24.97 -6.69
N ALA A 327 10.74 -24.11 -5.69
CA ALA A 327 11.96 -24.04 -4.88
C ALA A 327 12.24 -25.33 -4.08
N ILE A 328 11.22 -26.12 -3.75
CA ILE A 328 11.34 -27.40 -3.06
C ILE A 328 11.34 -28.61 -4.02
N GLY A 329 11.45 -28.37 -5.35
CA GLY A 329 11.72 -29.41 -6.35
C GLY A 329 10.53 -29.85 -7.21
N TYR A 330 9.34 -29.25 -7.06
CA TYR A 330 8.26 -29.47 -8.03
C TYR A 330 8.58 -28.85 -9.39
N THR A 331 7.93 -29.34 -10.42
CA THR A 331 7.95 -28.77 -11.77
C THR A 331 6.60 -28.15 -12.12
N LEU A 332 6.59 -27.22 -13.09
CA LEU A 332 5.36 -26.49 -13.47
C LEU A 332 4.25 -27.41 -13.98
N ASP A 333 4.63 -28.50 -14.68
CA ASP A 333 3.69 -29.48 -15.22
C ASP A 333 3.11 -30.43 -14.15
N GLU A 334 3.79 -30.60 -13.01
CA GLU A 334 3.29 -31.36 -11.86
C GLU A 334 2.29 -30.55 -11.01
N LEU A 335 2.35 -29.24 -11.06
CA LEU A 335 1.47 -28.36 -10.28
C LEU A 335 0.19 -28.05 -11.04
N LYS A 336 -0.91 -27.97 -10.31
CA LYS A 336 -2.21 -27.54 -10.88
C LYS A 336 -2.33 -26.03 -10.88
N ASN A 337 -2.91 -25.48 -11.94
CA ASN A 337 -3.36 -24.11 -11.99
C ASN A 337 -4.40 -23.85 -10.89
N GLN A 338 -4.18 -22.85 -10.04
CA GLN A 338 -5.02 -22.58 -8.88
C GLN A 338 -6.37 -21.96 -9.25
N VAL A 339 -6.48 -21.33 -10.42
CA VAL A 339 -7.73 -20.71 -10.91
C VAL A 339 -8.66 -21.77 -11.49
N THR A 340 -8.19 -22.58 -12.42
CA THR A 340 -9.01 -23.60 -13.08
C THR A 340 -9.11 -24.88 -12.23
N LYS A 341 -8.11 -25.21 -11.42
CA LYS A 341 -7.92 -26.44 -10.62
C LYS A 341 -7.88 -27.74 -11.46
N THR A 342 -8.00 -27.63 -12.76
CA THR A 342 -8.07 -28.74 -13.71
C THR A 342 -6.90 -28.76 -14.71
N THR A 343 -6.37 -27.58 -15.06
CA THR A 343 -5.21 -27.43 -15.96
C THR A 343 -3.90 -27.43 -15.18
N SER A 344 -2.76 -27.56 -15.89
CA SER A 344 -1.41 -27.44 -15.31
C SER A 344 -1.05 -25.98 -15.02
N ALA A 345 -0.16 -25.74 -14.03
CA ALA A 345 0.48 -24.46 -13.84
C ALA A 345 1.45 -24.09 -14.98
N PHE A 346 1.84 -25.06 -15.79
CA PHE A 346 2.59 -24.86 -17.03
C PHE A 346 1.66 -24.35 -18.14
N PHE A 347 1.14 -23.14 -17.95
CA PHE A 347 0.19 -22.50 -18.86
C PHE A 347 0.42 -20.99 -18.83
N GLU A 348 0.60 -20.36 -19.99
CA GLU A 348 0.73 -18.90 -20.09
C GLU A 348 -0.66 -18.23 -20.00
N PRO A 349 -0.90 -17.35 -19.02
CA PRO A 349 -2.18 -16.65 -18.90
C PRO A 349 -2.54 -15.85 -20.14
N ALA A 350 -3.83 -15.88 -20.51
CA ALA A 350 -4.44 -15.05 -21.52
C ALA A 350 -5.58 -14.25 -20.87
N LEU A 351 -5.54 -12.93 -20.99
CA LEU A 351 -6.50 -12.04 -20.35
C LEU A 351 -7.44 -11.43 -21.39
N ASP A 352 -8.74 -11.43 -21.12
CA ASP A 352 -9.77 -10.75 -21.91
C ASP A 352 -10.30 -9.47 -21.26
N TYR A 353 -9.59 -8.97 -20.25
CA TYR A 353 -9.81 -7.71 -19.53
C TYR A 353 -8.51 -6.92 -19.42
N VAL A 354 -8.61 -5.68 -18.99
CA VAL A 354 -7.48 -4.76 -18.85
C VAL A 354 -7.32 -4.36 -17.38
N ILE A 355 -6.07 -4.29 -16.95
CA ILE A 355 -5.70 -3.81 -15.63
C ILE A 355 -4.94 -2.49 -15.79
N VAL A 356 -5.27 -1.52 -14.93
CA VAL A 356 -4.50 -0.29 -14.78
C VAL A 356 -4.11 -0.15 -13.31
N LYS A 357 -2.81 -0.08 -13.04
CA LYS A 357 -2.25 0.24 -11.73
C LYS A 357 -1.84 1.71 -11.71
N ILE A 358 -2.21 2.44 -10.65
CA ILE A 358 -1.73 3.81 -10.40
C ILE A 358 -1.03 3.84 -9.04
N PRO A 359 0.20 4.36 -8.96
CA PRO A 359 0.89 4.55 -7.70
C PRO A 359 0.19 5.58 -6.80
N ARG A 360 0.37 5.45 -5.49
CA ARG A 360 -0.12 6.41 -4.49
C ARG A 360 1.05 7.10 -3.80
N TRP A 361 1.15 8.41 -3.96
CA TRP A 361 2.18 9.26 -3.36
C TRP A 361 1.64 10.07 -2.18
N ASN A 362 2.55 10.53 -1.33
CA ASN A 362 2.25 11.39 -0.18
C ASN A 362 3.12 12.65 -0.14
N PHE A 363 3.28 13.32 -1.28
CA PHE A 363 4.01 14.59 -1.34
C PHE A 363 3.39 15.67 -0.43
N ASP A 364 2.09 15.58 -0.19
CA ASP A 364 1.35 16.43 0.75
C ASP A 364 1.91 16.38 2.18
N LYS A 365 2.59 15.27 2.56
CA LYS A 365 3.21 15.07 3.88
C LYS A 365 4.64 15.63 3.96
N PHE A 366 5.26 15.93 2.84
CA PHE A 366 6.63 16.37 2.74
C PHE A 366 6.72 17.76 2.08
N ALA A 367 6.32 18.80 2.84
CA ALA A 367 6.26 20.16 2.34
C ALA A 367 7.62 20.64 1.80
N GLY A 368 7.62 21.17 0.56
CA GLY A 368 8.82 21.62 -0.13
C GLY A 368 9.63 20.50 -0.81
N SER A 369 9.12 19.28 -0.83
CA SER A 369 9.73 18.20 -1.62
C SER A 369 9.62 18.46 -3.12
N ASP A 370 10.59 17.96 -3.87
CA ASP A 370 10.50 17.88 -5.33
C ASP A 370 9.50 16.78 -5.72
N GLU A 371 8.38 17.19 -6.32
CA GLU A 371 7.31 16.31 -6.77
C GLU A 371 7.58 15.67 -8.15
N THR A 372 8.73 15.99 -8.77
CA THR A 372 9.12 15.41 -10.06
C THR A 372 9.46 13.93 -9.88
N LEU A 373 8.84 13.08 -10.69
CA LEU A 373 9.11 11.65 -10.73
C LEU A 373 10.39 11.39 -11.55
N GLY A 374 11.15 10.38 -11.15
CA GLY A 374 12.42 10.04 -11.79
C GLY A 374 12.82 8.60 -11.48
N LEU A 375 14.14 8.33 -11.53
CA LEU A 375 14.66 6.96 -11.29
C LEU A 375 14.49 6.48 -9.84
N GLN A 376 14.37 7.40 -8.90
CA GLN A 376 14.17 7.07 -7.50
C GLN A 376 12.68 6.98 -7.19
N MET A 377 12.24 5.84 -6.72
CA MET A 377 10.86 5.61 -6.32
C MET A 377 10.44 6.51 -5.14
N LYS A 378 9.26 7.12 -5.26
CA LYS A 378 8.66 8.02 -4.26
C LYS A 378 7.25 7.58 -3.81
N ALA A 379 6.62 6.63 -4.51
CA ALA A 379 5.31 6.10 -4.15
C ALA A 379 5.35 5.27 -2.87
N VAL A 380 4.29 5.38 -2.05
CA VAL A 380 4.12 4.65 -0.78
C VAL A 380 3.29 3.38 -0.97
N GLY A 381 2.33 3.41 -1.88
CA GLY A 381 1.45 2.30 -2.22
C GLY A 381 0.90 2.43 -3.63
N GLU A 382 -0.08 1.62 -3.95
CA GLU A 382 -0.70 1.60 -5.27
C GLU A 382 -2.16 1.14 -5.23
N VAL A 383 -2.88 1.42 -6.30
CA VAL A 383 -4.22 0.91 -6.57
C VAL A 383 -4.25 0.20 -7.91
N MET A 384 -5.21 -0.71 -8.07
CA MET A 384 -5.44 -1.40 -9.33
C MET A 384 -6.92 -1.32 -9.70
N GLY A 385 -7.20 -0.94 -10.94
CA GLY A 385 -8.52 -1.03 -11.54
C GLY A 385 -8.56 -2.16 -12.56
N ILE A 386 -9.65 -2.92 -12.58
CA ILE A 386 -9.91 -3.99 -13.56
C ILE A 386 -11.16 -3.61 -14.37
N GLY A 387 -11.08 -3.68 -15.68
CA GLY A 387 -12.18 -3.36 -16.58
C GLY A 387 -12.10 -4.11 -17.91
N ARG A 388 -13.17 -4.04 -18.71
CA ARG A 388 -13.22 -4.63 -20.07
C ARG A 388 -12.49 -3.75 -21.09
N SER A 389 -12.14 -2.53 -20.70
CA SER A 389 -11.38 -1.57 -21.50
C SER A 389 -10.35 -0.84 -20.65
N PHE A 390 -9.33 -0.26 -21.32
CA PHE A 390 -8.35 0.60 -20.64
C PHE A 390 -9.02 1.79 -19.94
N GLN A 391 -10.03 2.39 -20.60
CA GLN A 391 -10.76 3.54 -20.06
C GLN A 391 -11.50 3.19 -18.77
N GLU A 392 -12.22 2.06 -18.72
CA GLU A 392 -12.90 1.57 -17.51
C GLU A 392 -11.91 1.29 -16.39
N ALA A 393 -10.84 0.56 -16.67
CA ALA A 393 -9.81 0.24 -15.69
C ALA A 393 -9.11 1.49 -15.15
N LEU A 394 -8.80 2.47 -16.01
CA LEU A 394 -8.20 3.76 -15.63
C LEU A 394 -9.13 4.58 -14.73
N GLN A 395 -10.40 4.67 -15.06
CA GLN A 395 -11.39 5.40 -14.25
C GLN A 395 -11.52 4.77 -12.86
N LYS A 396 -11.63 3.45 -12.75
CA LYS A 396 -11.67 2.72 -11.46
C LYS A 396 -10.41 2.93 -10.66
N ALA A 397 -9.23 2.89 -11.28
CA ALA A 397 -7.97 3.16 -10.60
C ALA A 397 -7.93 4.60 -10.05
N CYS A 398 -8.39 5.60 -10.83
CA CYS A 398 -8.50 6.98 -10.38
C CYS A 398 -9.48 7.15 -9.20
N GLN A 399 -10.62 6.44 -9.20
CA GLN A 399 -11.59 6.43 -8.10
C GLN A 399 -11.00 5.85 -6.81
N SER A 400 -10.04 4.93 -6.94
CA SER A 400 -9.42 4.22 -5.81
C SER A 400 -8.28 5.00 -5.14
N LEU A 401 -7.79 6.10 -5.70
CA LEU A 401 -6.57 6.80 -5.25
C LEU A 401 -6.68 7.48 -3.87
N GLU A 402 -7.87 7.65 -3.32
CA GLU A 402 -8.06 8.35 -2.03
C GLU A 402 -7.45 9.77 -2.03
N ASN A 403 -7.60 10.51 -3.12
CA ASN A 403 -7.14 11.88 -3.33
C ASN A 403 -8.30 12.88 -3.54
N ASN A 404 -9.50 12.52 -3.10
CA ASN A 404 -10.73 13.30 -3.27
C ASN A 404 -11.14 13.51 -4.74
N ARG A 405 -10.69 12.64 -5.66
CA ARG A 405 -11.17 12.55 -7.04
C ARG A 405 -12.24 11.48 -7.17
N ILE A 406 -13.19 11.70 -8.05
CA ILE A 406 -14.31 10.79 -8.33
C ILE A 406 -14.11 10.01 -9.64
N GLY A 407 -12.93 10.12 -10.22
CA GLY A 407 -12.50 9.52 -11.48
C GLY A 407 -11.50 10.43 -12.21
N LEU A 408 -11.24 10.15 -13.49
CA LEU A 408 -10.43 10.99 -14.34
C LEU A 408 -11.34 12.03 -15.04
N GLY A 409 -11.21 13.30 -14.64
CA GLY A 409 -12.04 14.39 -15.14
C GLY A 409 -13.47 14.41 -14.62
N ALA A 410 -14.29 15.35 -15.10
CA ALA A 410 -15.72 15.50 -14.78
C ALA A 410 -16.03 15.66 -13.28
N ASP A 411 -15.13 16.29 -12.51
CA ASP A 411 -15.24 16.47 -11.05
C ASP A 411 -15.17 17.92 -10.59
N GLY A 412 -15.16 18.86 -11.52
CA GLY A 412 -15.06 20.30 -11.23
C GLY A 412 -13.67 20.79 -10.82
N LYS A 413 -12.69 19.90 -10.66
CA LYS A 413 -11.33 20.26 -10.28
C LYS A 413 -10.48 20.51 -11.52
N GLN A 414 -9.70 21.59 -11.48
CA GLN A 414 -8.80 21.97 -12.56
C GLN A 414 -7.36 21.98 -12.06
N TRP A 415 -6.49 21.19 -12.68
CA TRP A 415 -5.10 21.00 -12.24
C TRP A 415 -4.09 21.78 -13.07
N VAL A 416 -4.49 22.25 -14.25
CA VAL A 416 -3.64 23.01 -15.18
C VAL A 416 -4.17 24.42 -15.31
N SER A 417 -3.29 25.43 -15.04
CA SER A 417 -3.55 26.79 -15.47
C SER A 417 -3.25 26.94 -16.97
N ALA A 418 -3.97 27.83 -17.64
CA ALA A 418 -3.75 28.06 -19.07
C ALA A 418 -2.32 28.54 -19.40
N ASP A 419 -1.68 29.24 -18.46
CA ASP A 419 -0.36 29.85 -18.66
C ASP A 419 0.80 28.85 -18.52
N ASP A 420 0.64 27.78 -17.71
CA ASP A 420 1.72 26.79 -17.44
C ASP A 420 1.43 25.41 -18.05
N MET A 421 0.45 25.31 -18.92
CA MET A 421 -0.13 24.04 -19.35
C MET A 421 0.89 23.05 -19.94
N LEU A 422 1.67 23.47 -20.94
CA LEU A 422 2.61 22.58 -21.62
C LEU A 422 3.80 22.19 -20.72
N GLN A 423 4.27 23.12 -19.89
CA GLN A 423 5.33 22.85 -18.95
C GLN A 423 4.87 21.86 -17.88
N GLY A 424 3.66 22.07 -17.33
CA GLY A 424 3.09 21.18 -16.30
C GLY A 424 2.82 19.76 -16.81
N VAL A 425 2.46 19.60 -18.08
CA VAL A 425 2.25 18.30 -18.70
C VAL A 425 3.59 17.62 -19.07
N GLY A 426 4.57 18.39 -19.48
CA GLY A 426 5.90 17.88 -19.85
C GLY A 426 6.69 17.35 -18.66
N ASN A 427 6.45 17.85 -17.47
CA ASN A 427 7.09 17.38 -16.26
C ASN A 427 6.45 16.07 -15.78
N ALA A 428 7.27 15.07 -15.54
CA ALA A 428 6.83 13.84 -14.90
C ALA A 428 6.43 14.12 -13.44
N SER A 429 5.14 14.15 -13.13
CA SER A 429 4.62 14.43 -11.79
C SER A 429 3.47 13.47 -11.45
N TRP A 430 3.19 13.32 -10.18
CA TRP A 430 2.14 12.45 -9.68
C TRP A 430 0.72 12.80 -10.22
N ASP A 431 0.51 14.04 -10.60
CA ASP A 431 -0.77 14.56 -11.12
C ASP A 431 -0.80 14.70 -12.66
N ARG A 432 0.27 14.24 -13.37
CA ARG A 432 0.38 14.39 -14.82
C ARG A 432 -0.81 13.83 -15.59
N ILE A 433 -1.40 12.71 -15.17
CA ILE A 433 -2.57 12.12 -15.83
C ILE A 433 -3.79 13.06 -15.83
N PHE A 434 -3.99 13.79 -14.71
CA PHE A 434 -5.05 14.78 -14.59
C PHE A 434 -4.75 16.04 -15.42
N ARG A 435 -3.49 16.46 -15.45
CA ARG A 435 -3.04 17.58 -16.30
C ARG A 435 -3.19 17.27 -17.77
N LEU A 436 -2.89 16.04 -18.20
CA LEU A 436 -3.11 15.57 -19.58
C LEU A 436 -4.57 15.69 -19.97
N TYR A 437 -5.48 15.22 -19.12
CA TYR A 437 -6.92 15.31 -19.36
C TYR A 437 -7.37 16.77 -19.52
N ASP A 438 -6.95 17.65 -18.63
CA ASP A 438 -7.30 19.07 -18.68
C ASP A 438 -6.68 19.77 -19.91
N ALA A 439 -5.45 19.46 -20.30
CA ALA A 439 -4.81 19.98 -21.49
C ALA A 439 -5.57 19.62 -22.77
N MET A 440 -6.02 18.34 -22.89
CA MET A 440 -6.84 17.88 -23.99
C MET A 440 -8.21 18.56 -24.01
N LYS A 441 -8.81 18.77 -22.85
CA LYS A 441 -10.08 19.49 -22.68
C LYS A 441 -9.97 20.95 -23.14
N LEU A 442 -8.82 21.59 -22.92
CA LEU A 442 -8.51 22.94 -23.37
C LEU A 442 -8.11 23.03 -24.85
N GLY A 443 -8.00 21.89 -25.55
CA GLY A 443 -7.80 21.82 -26.99
C GLY A 443 -6.32 21.72 -27.43
N VAL A 444 -5.40 21.34 -26.52
CA VAL A 444 -4.00 21.08 -26.92
C VAL A 444 -3.96 19.89 -27.88
N PRO A 445 -3.31 20.02 -29.05
CA PRO A 445 -3.25 18.93 -30.02
C PRO A 445 -2.52 17.68 -29.47
N LEU A 446 -3.05 16.49 -29.78
CA LEU A 446 -2.43 15.23 -29.35
C LEU A 446 -0.97 15.10 -29.77
N LYS A 447 -0.63 15.56 -30.97
CA LYS A 447 0.75 15.55 -31.48
C LYS A 447 1.68 16.37 -30.56
N THR A 448 1.24 17.56 -30.11
CA THR A 448 2.02 18.39 -29.17
C THR A 448 2.18 17.69 -27.83
N LEU A 449 1.12 17.06 -27.32
CA LEU A 449 1.20 16.28 -26.08
C LEU A 449 2.16 15.10 -26.20
N GLN A 450 2.12 14.36 -27.32
CA GLN A 450 3.07 13.28 -27.60
C GLN A 450 4.53 13.78 -27.66
N GLU A 451 4.79 14.87 -28.36
CA GLU A 451 6.13 15.45 -28.48
C GLU A 451 6.71 15.85 -27.14
N VAL A 452 5.87 16.39 -26.24
CA VAL A 452 6.28 16.89 -24.91
C VAL A 452 6.41 15.75 -23.91
N THR A 453 5.47 14.81 -23.87
CA THR A 453 5.40 13.75 -22.86
C THR A 453 6.07 12.45 -23.27
N ARG A 454 6.17 12.20 -24.57
CA ARG A 454 6.61 10.94 -25.21
C ARG A 454 5.75 9.73 -24.84
N ILE A 455 4.56 9.95 -24.29
CA ILE A 455 3.55 8.92 -24.05
C ILE A 455 3.05 8.39 -25.40
N ASP A 456 2.81 7.07 -25.48
CA ASP A 456 2.34 6.44 -26.70
C ASP A 456 1.02 7.07 -27.17
N PRO A 457 0.87 7.38 -28.47
CA PRO A 457 -0.35 7.97 -29.03
C PRO A 457 -1.61 7.15 -28.77
N TRP A 458 -1.50 5.84 -28.62
CA TRP A 458 -2.65 4.99 -28.32
C TRP A 458 -3.29 5.40 -26.98
N TYR A 459 -2.47 5.56 -25.91
CA TYR A 459 -2.96 6.00 -24.60
C TYR A 459 -3.54 7.40 -24.63
N LEU A 460 -2.88 8.33 -25.35
CA LEU A 460 -3.39 9.70 -25.50
C LEU A 460 -4.75 9.73 -26.20
N ASN A 461 -4.96 8.87 -27.22
CA ASN A 461 -6.25 8.74 -27.89
C ASN A 461 -7.33 8.18 -26.95
N GLN A 462 -7.00 7.19 -26.10
CA GLN A 462 -7.94 6.64 -25.12
C GLN A 462 -8.42 7.70 -24.12
N ILE A 463 -7.53 8.59 -23.69
CA ILE A 463 -7.88 9.71 -22.78
C ILE A 463 -8.71 10.76 -23.54
N MET A 464 -8.37 11.05 -24.79
CA MET A 464 -9.14 12.00 -25.62
C MET A 464 -10.58 11.56 -25.81
N GLU A 465 -10.85 10.27 -26.00
CA GLU A 465 -12.21 9.73 -26.09
C GLU A 465 -13.03 9.98 -24.80
N LEU A 466 -12.39 9.94 -23.62
CA LEU A 466 -13.02 10.34 -22.36
C LEU A 466 -13.35 11.83 -22.37
N VAL A 467 -12.41 12.68 -22.79
CA VAL A 467 -12.64 14.13 -22.91
C VAL A 467 -13.80 14.45 -23.86
N ASP A 468 -13.88 13.77 -25.00
CA ASP A 468 -14.97 13.97 -25.97
C ASP A 468 -16.33 13.49 -25.44
N THR A 469 -16.32 12.41 -24.63
CA THR A 469 -17.51 11.94 -23.92
C THR A 469 -17.97 12.98 -22.88
N GLU A 470 -17.07 13.58 -22.09
CA GLU A 470 -17.39 14.69 -21.19
C GLU A 470 -18.03 15.86 -21.95
N LYS A 471 -17.41 16.30 -23.06
CA LYS A 471 -17.92 17.40 -23.90
C LYS A 471 -19.33 17.11 -24.47
N LYS A 472 -19.62 15.83 -24.78
CA LYS A 472 -20.95 15.39 -25.26
C LYS A 472 -21.97 15.47 -24.11
N LEU A 473 -21.64 14.89 -22.93
CA LEU A 473 -22.56 14.85 -21.80
C LEU A 473 -22.90 16.23 -21.24
N ARG A 474 -21.95 17.17 -21.20
CA ARG A 474 -22.19 18.56 -20.73
C ARG A 474 -23.28 19.31 -21.51
N LYS A 475 -23.66 18.82 -22.69
CA LYS A 475 -24.71 19.45 -23.55
C LYS A 475 -26.08 18.82 -23.31
N LEU A 476 -26.16 17.80 -22.45
CA LEU A 476 -27.38 17.01 -22.25
C LEU A 476 -27.87 17.12 -20.81
N SER A 477 -29.18 17.06 -20.63
CA SER A 477 -29.78 16.75 -19.33
C SER A 477 -29.79 15.24 -19.12
N LEU A 478 -29.92 14.77 -17.87
CA LEU A 478 -29.95 13.34 -17.56
C LEU A 478 -30.97 12.56 -18.39
N LYS A 479 -32.19 13.09 -18.60
CA LYS A 479 -33.27 12.43 -19.34
C LYS A 479 -33.04 12.42 -20.88
N GLN A 480 -32.05 13.13 -21.38
CA GLN A 480 -31.65 13.09 -22.80
C GLN A 480 -30.59 12.02 -23.08
N ILE A 481 -30.05 11.39 -22.05
CA ILE A 481 -29.13 10.26 -22.17
C ILE A 481 -29.96 9.00 -22.34
N ASP A 482 -30.02 8.46 -23.53
CA ASP A 482 -30.72 7.20 -23.80
C ASP A 482 -29.95 5.97 -23.30
N ALA A 483 -30.55 4.79 -23.40
CA ALA A 483 -29.95 3.55 -22.90
C ALA A 483 -28.61 3.20 -23.58
N ASN A 484 -28.46 3.49 -24.86
CA ASN A 484 -27.22 3.19 -25.60
C ASN A 484 -26.09 4.10 -25.14
N LEU A 485 -26.37 5.42 -25.07
CA LEU A 485 -25.38 6.38 -24.59
C LEU A 485 -25.03 6.14 -23.12
N MET A 486 -26.01 5.83 -22.26
CA MET A 486 -25.75 5.51 -20.86
C MET A 486 -24.83 4.28 -20.72
N ARG A 487 -25.09 3.23 -21.51
CA ARG A 487 -24.24 2.03 -21.54
C ARG A 487 -22.83 2.37 -22.01
N GLU A 488 -22.67 3.08 -23.13
CA GLU A 488 -21.37 3.54 -23.64
C GLU A 488 -20.57 4.30 -22.56
N VAL A 489 -21.23 5.21 -21.86
CA VAL A 489 -20.60 6.05 -20.81
C VAL A 489 -20.17 5.20 -19.62
N LYS A 490 -21.01 4.25 -19.20
CA LYS A 490 -20.68 3.35 -18.08
C LYS A 490 -19.58 2.35 -18.45
N GLU A 491 -19.55 1.83 -19.66
CA GLU A 491 -18.48 0.97 -20.20
C GLU A 491 -17.13 1.70 -20.28
N LYS A 492 -17.13 3.03 -20.42
CA LYS A 492 -15.94 3.88 -20.32
C LYS A 492 -15.54 4.21 -18.86
N GLY A 493 -16.28 3.69 -17.87
CA GLY A 493 -15.96 3.80 -16.44
C GLY A 493 -16.40 5.10 -15.76
N TYR A 494 -17.21 5.95 -16.40
CA TYR A 494 -17.75 7.12 -15.71
C TYR A 494 -18.61 6.72 -14.51
N SER A 495 -18.33 7.30 -13.34
CA SER A 495 -19.15 7.11 -12.14
C SER A 495 -20.50 7.83 -12.27
N ASP A 496 -21.49 7.37 -11.51
CA ASP A 496 -22.79 8.04 -11.43
C ASP A 496 -22.61 9.49 -10.92
N LEU A 497 -21.65 9.70 -10.03
CA LEU A 497 -21.30 11.02 -9.50
C LEU A 497 -20.69 11.95 -10.59
N GLN A 498 -19.83 11.40 -11.49
CA GLN A 498 -19.32 12.17 -12.65
C GLN A 498 -20.45 12.55 -13.60
N ILE A 499 -21.37 11.62 -13.90
CA ILE A 499 -22.55 11.89 -14.75
C ILE A 499 -23.45 12.93 -14.08
N ALA A 500 -23.70 12.83 -12.79
CA ALA A 500 -24.46 13.80 -12.01
C ALA A 500 -23.88 15.23 -12.12
N TYR A 501 -22.55 15.33 -11.92
CA TYR A 501 -21.85 16.61 -12.09
C TYR A 501 -22.03 17.20 -13.50
N LEU A 502 -21.91 16.37 -14.54
CA LEU A 502 -22.02 16.83 -15.94
C LEU A 502 -23.44 17.23 -16.32
N THR A 503 -24.45 16.58 -15.75
CA THR A 503 -25.88 16.82 -16.06
C THR A 503 -26.57 17.72 -15.04
N ASN A 504 -25.85 18.23 -14.03
CA ASN A 504 -26.34 19.07 -12.95
C ASN A 504 -27.52 18.40 -12.18
N THR A 505 -27.31 17.14 -11.78
CA THR A 505 -28.23 16.31 -11.01
C THR A 505 -27.53 15.69 -9.79
N THR A 506 -28.16 14.78 -9.08
CA THR A 506 -27.58 14.04 -7.95
C THR A 506 -27.16 12.63 -8.37
N GLU A 507 -26.23 12.03 -7.64
CA GLU A 507 -25.78 10.65 -7.84
C GLU A 507 -26.97 9.67 -7.75
N ASP A 508 -27.87 9.87 -6.80
CA ASP A 508 -29.08 9.03 -6.64
C ASP A 508 -30.02 9.13 -7.83
N GLU A 509 -30.23 10.32 -8.40
CA GLU A 509 -31.06 10.49 -9.60
C GLU A 509 -30.44 9.77 -10.80
N VAL A 510 -29.12 9.82 -10.98
CA VAL A 510 -28.44 9.06 -12.03
C VAL A 510 -28.59 7.57 -11.81
N TYR A 511 -28.34 7.09 -10.59
CA TYR A 511 -28.48 5.68 -10.21
C TYR A 511 -29.91 5.18 -10.47
N GLU A 512 -30.92 5.90 -10.02
CA GLU A 512 -32.33 5.51 -10.22
C GLU A 512 -32.71 5.51 -11.69
N TYR A 513 -32.32 6.53 -12.45
CA TYR A 513 -32.57 6.61 -13.87
C TYR A 513 -31.99 5.43 -14.65
N ARG A 514 -30.68 5.14 -14.45
CA ARG A 514 -30.06 4.03 -15.19
C ARG A 514 -30.56 2.65 -14.76
N THR A 515 -30.86 2.45 -13.45
CA THR A 515 -31.24 1.12 -12.94
C THR A 515 -32.72 0.81 -13.06
N LYS A 516 -33.62 1.80 -12.85
CA LYS A 516 -35.07 1.62 -12.85
C LYS A 516 -35.72 1.93 -14.20
N GLU A 517 -35.26 2.99 -14.90
CA GLU A 517 -35.84 3.40 -16.17
C GLU A 517 -35.14 2.77 -17.37
N LEU A 518 -33.79 2.73 -17.38
CA LEU A 518 -32.99 2.19 -18.48
C LEU A 518 -32.62 0.71 -18.31
N ASN A 519 -32.79 0.14 -17.10
CA ASN A 519 -32.42 -1.22 -16.74
C ASN A 519 -30.92 -1.53 -17.00
N ILE A 520 -30.03 -0.60 -16.68
CA ILE A 520 -28.58 -0.73 -16.82
C ILE A 520 -27.97 -0.92 -15.43
N ARG A 521 -27.45 -2.12 -15.16
CA ARG A 521 -26.84 -2.53 -13.90
C ARG A 521 -25.45 -3.09 -14.13
N ARG A 522 -24.60 -3.05 -13.11
CA ARG A 522 -23.32 -3.74 -13.12
C ARG A 522 -23.53 -5.25 -13.10
N VAL A 523 -22.62 -5.94 -13.72
CA VAL A 523 -22.42 -7.39 -13.62
C VAL A 523 -21.01 -7.65 -13.09
N TYR A 524 -20.79 -8.85 -12.60
CA TYR A 524 -19.50 -9.26 -12.04
C TYR A 524 -18.92 -10.37 -12.90
N LYS A 525 -17.63 -10.20 -13.28
CA LYS A 525 -16.84 -11.14 -14.07
C LYS A 525 -15.77 -11.77 -13.20
N LEU A 526 -15.41 -13.02 -13.52
CA LEU A 526 -14.28 -13.69 -12.88
C LEU A 526 -12.95 -13.12 -13.37
N VAL A 527 -11.99 -12.98 -12.46
CA VAL A 527 -10.57 -12.85 -12.81
C VAL A 527 -10.05 -14.23 -13.15
N ASP A 528 -9.59 -14.41 -14.37
CA ASP A 528 -9.34 -15.74 -14.93
C ASP A 528 -8.02 -15.74 -15.74
N THR A 529 -7.29 -16.83 -15.70
CA THR A 529 -5.99 -16.99 -16.38
C THR A 529 -6.10 -17.44 -17.83
N CYS A 530 -7.28 -17.73 -18.35
CA CYS A 530 -7.45 -18.42 -19.63
C CYS A 530 -8.55 -17.81 -20.53
N ALA A 531 -8.91 -16.57 -20.31
CA ALA A 531 -9.91 -15.84 -21.11
C ALA A 531 -11.18 -16.70 -21.38
N ALA A 532 -11.70 -17.35 -20.33
CA ALA A 532 -12.86 -18.24 -20.35
C ALA A 532 -12.73 -19.52 -21.22
N GLU A 533 -11.52 -19.88 -21.66
CA GLU A 533 -11.30 -21.15 -22.35
C GLU A 533 -11.54 -22.35 -21.44
N PHE A 534 -11.24 -22.23 -20.16
CA PHE A 534 -11.56 -23.19 -19.11
C PHE A 534 -12.34 -22.51 -17.99
N GLU A 535 -13.18 -23.26 -17.29
CA GLU A 535 -13.96 -22.73 -16.16
C GLU A 535 -13.04 -22.30 -15.00
N ALA A 536 -13.06 -21.01 -14.65
CA ALA A 536 -12.41 -20.49 -13.45
C ALA A 536 -13.23 -20.86 -12.20
N LYS A 537 -12.54 -21.32 -11.16
CA LYS A 537 -13.15 -21.77 -9.88
C LYS A 537 -12.78 -20.91 -8.68
N THR A 538 -11.96 -19.91 -8.89
CA THR A 538 -11.55 -18.97 -7.84
C THR A 538 -12.62 -17.88 -7.70
N PRO A 539 -13.17 -17.64 -6.51
CA PRO A 539 -14.22 -16.65 -6.28
C PRO A 539 -13.64 -15.22 -6.21
N TYR A 540 -13.01 -14.79 -7.28
CA TYR A 540 -12.32 -13.53 -7.45
C TYR A 540 -12.96 -12.75 -8.60
N TYR A 541 -13.59 -11.62 -8.30
CA TYR A 541 -14.47 -10.90 -9.20
C TYR A 541 -14.08 -9.44 -9.36
N TYR A 542 -14.42 -8.87 -10.53
CA TYR A 542 -14.47 -7.43 -10.81
C TYR A 542 -15.81 -7.09 -11.46
N SER A 543 -16.29 -5.86 -11.27
CA SER A 543 -17.53 -5.40 -11.90
C SER A 543 -17.30 -4.80 -13.29
N THR A 544 -18.33 -4.81 -14.12
CA THR A 544 -18.35 -4.12 -15.41
C THR A 544 -19.81 -3.92 -15.88
N PHE A 545 -20.01 -3.27 -17.03
CA PHE A 545 -21.30 -3.13 -17.68
C PHE A 545 -21.37 -4.03 -18.93
N ASP A 546 -21.70 -5.29 -18.72
CA ASP A 546 -21.82 -6.34 -19.73
C ASP A 546 -23.20 -7.00 -19.64
N THR A 547 -23.45 -8.02 -20.45
CA THR A 547 -24.74 -8.72 -20.54
C THR A 547 -24.83 -9.92 -19.58
N THR A 548 -23.71 -10.51 -19.19
CA THR A 548 -23.66 -11.74 -18.39
C THR A 548 -22.97 -11.54 -17.05
N ASN A 549 -23.55 -12.08 -15.99
CA ASN A 549 -22.99 -12.08 -14.64
C ASN A 549 -22.40 -13.45 -14.30
N GLU A 550 -21.18 -13.49 -13.76
CA GLU A 550 -20.45 -14.71 -13.43
C GLU A 550 -20.31 -14.93 -11.91
N SER A 551 -20.84 -14.01 -11.08
CA SER A 551 -20.84 -14.16 -9.65
C SER A 551 -22.16 -14.77 -9.16
N PRO A 552 -22.21 -16.06 -8.79
CA PRO A 552 -23.40 -16.69 -8.24
C PRO A 552 -23.64 -16.18 -6.81
N VAL A 553 -24.88 -15.82 -6.50
CA VAL A 553 -25.31 -15.43 -5.15
C VAL A 553 -25.70 -16.67 -4.37
N SER A 554 -25.07 -16.88 -3.21
CA SER A 554 -25.39 -18.01 -2.32
C SER A 554 -26.56 -17.67 -1.41
N ASP A 555 -27.21 -18.70 -0.84
CA ASP A 555 -28.25 -18.55 0.20
C ASP A 555 -27.66 -18.46 1.63
N LYS A 556 -26.33 -18.48 1.77
CA LYS A 556 -25.67 -18.38 3.07
C LYS A 556 -25.85 -16.97 3.65
N LYS A 557 -25.83 -16.89 4.97
CA LYS A 557 -25.66 -15.60 5.65
C LYS A 557 -24.27 -15.05 5.36
N LYS A 558 -24.20 -13.82 4.91
CA LYS A 558 -22.95 -13.23 4.42
C LYS A 558 -22.71 -11.83 5.00
N ILE A 559 -21.43 -11.54 5.19
CA ILE A 559 -20.94 -10.27 5.71
C ILE A 559 -19.94 -9.70 4.73
N ILE A 560 -20.08 -8.42 4.37
CA ILE A 560 -19.07 -7.69 3.59
C ILE A 560 -18.11 -7.00 4.54
N VAL A 561 -16.81 -7.14 4.28
CA VAL A 561 -15.74 -6.37 4.93
C VAL A 561 -15.19 -5.38 3.91
N LEU A 562 -15.16 -4.10 4.27
CA LEU A 562 -14.55 -3.06 3.45
C LEU A 562 -13.07 -2.93 3.77
N GLY A 563 -12.25 -2.97 2.73
CA GLY A 563 -10.80 -2.87 2.83
C GLY A 563 -10.28 -1.46 3.09
N SER A 564 -8.96 -1.38 3.26
CA SER A 564 -8.25 -0.15 3.60
C SER A 564 -7.92 0.75 2.40
N GLY A 565 -8.17 0.27 1.16
CA GLY A 565 -7.73 0.98 -0.04
C GLY A 565 -6.20 0.96 -0.21
N PRO A 566 -5.62 1.94 -0.91
CA PRO A 566 -4.19 2.01 -1.12
C PRO A 566 -3.44 2.31 0.19
N ASN A 567 -2.24 1.75 0.30
CA ASN A 567 -1.32 2.15 1.35
C ASN A 567 -0.94 3.62 1.17
N ARG A 568 -0.98 4.36 2.27
CA ARG A 568 -0.54 5.75 2.37
C ARG A 568 -0.13 6.08 3.80
N ILE A 569 0.62 7.13 3.99
CA ILE A 569 1.00 7.57 5.34
C ILE A 569 -0.27 7.87 6.15
N GLY A 570 -0.41 7.20 7.28
CA GLY A 570 -1.57 7.24 8.17
C GLY A 570 -2.64 6.17 7.92
N GLN A 571 -2.56 5.42 6.82
CA GLN A 571 -3.47 4.33 6.45
C GLN A 571 -2.67 3.21 5.77
N GLY A 572 -1.94 2.43 6.56
CA GLY A 572 -1.00 1.40 6.07
C GLY A 572 -1.52 -0.03 6.18
N ILE A 573 -0.58 -0.97 6.17
CA ILE A 573 -0.81 -2.42 6.22
C ILE A 573 -1.52 -2.86 7.52
N GLU A 574 -1.47 -2.05 8.58
CA GLU A 574 -2.11 -2.32 9.86
C GLU A 574 -3.61 -2.58 9.69
N PHE A 575 -4.24 -1.85 8.80
CA PHE A 575 -5.66 -2.02 8.51
C PHE A 575 -5.94 -3.22 7.59
N ASP A 576 -5.00 -3.58 6.72
CA ASP A 576 -5.08 -4.83 5.97
C ASP A 576 -5.02 -6.05 6.89
N TYR A 577 -4.11 -6.03 7.86
CA TYR A 577 -4.02 -7.02 8.92
C TYR A 577 -5.36 -7.17 9.65
N CYS A 578 -5.99 -6.05 10.01
CA CYS A 578 -7.30 -6.05 10.67
C CYS A 578 -8.39 -6.66 9.78
N CYS A 579 -8.42 -6.34 8.49
CA CYS A 579 -9.38 -6.90 7.53
C CYS A 579 -9.22 -8.40 7.37
N VAL A 580 -7.98 -8.91 7.23
CA VAL A 580 -7.71 -10.35 7.12
C VAL A 580 -8.22 -11.11 8.34
N HIS A 581 -7.89 -10.65 9.55
CA HIS A 581 -8.37 -11.28 10.79
C HIS A 581 -9.89 -11.20 10.94
N GLY A 582 -10.51 -10.09 10.50
CA GLY A 582 -11.95 -9.95 10.45
C GLY A 582 -12.60 -10.99 9.53
N VAL A 583 -12.07 -11.14 8.32
CA VAL A 583 -12.57 -12.14 7.36
C VAL A 583 -12.44 -13.56 7.92
N LEU A 584 -11.31 -13.91 8.53
CA LEU A 584 -11.11 -15.23 9.13
C LEU A 584 -12.10 -15.49 10.28
N ALA A 585 -12.33 -14.50 11.14
CA ALA A 585 -13.30 -14.61 12.25
C ALA A 585 -14.74 -14.76 11.76
N ILE A 586 -15.13 -14.09 10.67
CA ILE A 586 -16.45 -14.24 10.03
C ILE A 586 -16.64 -15.67 9.53
N LYS A 587 -15.62 -16.23 8.85
CA LYS A 587 -15.65 -17.64 8.38
C LYS A 587 -15.77 -18.63 9.54
N GLU A 588 -14.97 -18.44 10.61
CA GLU A 588 -15.04 -19.24 11.83
C GLU A 588 -16.42 -19.18 12.52
N ALA A 589 -17.10 -18.03 12.43
CA ALA A 589 -18.46 -17.85 12.94
C ALA A 589 -19.54 -18.47 12.04
N GLY A 590 -19.19 -19.08 10.91
CA GLY A 590 -20.09 -19.78 10.00
C GLY A 590 -20.81 -18.88 8.97
N TYR A 591 -20.38 -17.64 8.81
CA TYR A 591 -20.86 -16.75 7.76
C TYR A 591 -20.00 -16.87 6.50
N GLU A 592 -20.57 -16.57 5.33
CA GLU A 592 -19.80 -16.33 4.11
C GLU A 592 -19.15 -14.95 4.19
N ALA A 593 -17.84 -14.91 4.14
CA ALA A 593 -17.06 -13.67 4.22
C ALA A 593 -16.81 -13.11 2.82
N ILE A 594 -17.25 -11.88 2.57
CA ILE A 594 -17.03 -11.15 1.31
C ILE A 594 -16.06 -10.02 1.57
N MET A 595 -14.97 -9.97 0.80
CA MET A 595 -13.98 -8.88 0.86
C MET A 595 -14.15 -7.95 -0.34
N MET A 596 -14.14 -6.63 -0.10
CA MET A 596 -14.09 -5.61 -1.14
C MET A 596 -12.91 -4.68 -0.89
N ASN A 597 -11.93 -4.66 -1.82
CA ASN A 597 -10.75 -3.79 -1.75
C ASN A 597 -10.14 -3.59 -3.14
N CYS A 598 -9.24 -2.59 -3.29
CA CYS A 598 -8.63 -2.17 -4.57
C CYS A 598 -7.09 -2.14 -4.54
N ASN A 599 -6.48 -2.66 -3.50
CA ASN A 599 -5.02 -2.65 -3.34
C ASN A 599 -4.42 -4.00 -3.76
N PRO A 600 -3.59 -4.06 -4.82
CA PRO A 600 -3.04 -5.32 -5.31
C PRO A 600 -1.91 -5.90 -4.43
N GLU A 601 -1.33 -5.07 -3.54
CA GLU A 601 -0.19 -5.46 -2.72
C GLU A 601 -0.59 -6.21 -1.43
N THR A 602 -1.89 -6.26 -1.08
CA THR A 602 -2.37 -6.70 0.23
C THR A 602 -2.72 -8.18 0.30
N VAL A 603 -2.69 -8.72 1.52
CA VAL A 603 -3.12 -10.09 1.83
C VAL A 603 -4.66 -10.19 1.82
N SER A 604 -5.38 -9.13 2.20
CA SER A 604 -6.86 -9.15 2.16
C SER A 604 -7.41 -9.35 0.74
N THR A 605 -6.67 -8.96 -0.28
CA THR A 605 -7.01 -9.20 -1.69
C THR A 605 -6.46 -10.51 -2.25
N ASP A 606 -5.96 -11.40 -1.39
CA ASP A 606 -5.64 -12.76 -1.76
C ASP A 606 -6.96 -13.57 -1.88
N PRO A 607 -7.26 -14.17 -3.05
CA PRO A 607 -8.47 -14.96 -3.26
C PRO A 607 -8.65 -16.14 -2.29
N ASP A 608 -7.56 -16.60 -1.65
CA ASP A 608 -7.59 -17.70 -0.68
C ASP A 608 -8.05 -17.25 0.73
N ILE A 609 -8.23 -15.94 0.98
CA ILE A 609 -8.60 -15.41 2.30
C ILE A 609 -10.12 -15.39 2.50
N ALA A 610 -10.84 -14.65 1.65
CA ALA A 610 -12.29 -14.53 1.73
C ALA A 610 -12.99 -15.68 0.99
N ASP A 611 -14.28 -15.90 1.26
CA ASP A 611 -15.11 -16.80 0.46
C ASP A 611 -15.43 -16.19 -0.91
N LYS A 612 -15.51 -14.86 -0.97
CA LYS A 612 -15.58 -14.09 -2.23
C LYS A 612 -14.76 -12.82 -2.11
N LEU A 613 -13.99 -12.53 -3.15
CA LEU A 613 -13.25 -11.28 -3.31
C LEU A 613 -13.81 -10.47 -4.47
N TYR A 614 -14.23 -9.25 -4.18
CA TYR A 614 -14.57 -8.24 -5.19
C TYR A 614 -13.46 -7.20 -5.23
N PHE A 615 -12.68 -7.24 -6.31
CA PHE A 615 -11.61 -6.28 -6.50
C PHE A 615 -12.16 -5.01 -7.14
N GLU A 616 -12.57 -4.08 -6.30
CA GLU A 616 -13.30 -2.88 -6.67
C GLU A 616 -12.82 -1.66 -5.88
N PRO A 617 -12.97 -0.45 -6.43
CA PRO A 617 -12.82 0.77 -5.64
C PRO A 617 -13.68 0.74 -4.39
N VAL A 618 -13.10 1.07 -3.23
CA VAL A 618 -13.87 1.26 -1.98
C VAL A 618 -14.62 2.59 -2.10
N PHE A 619 -15.60 2.63 -2.98
CA PHE A 619 -16.33 3.80 -3.42
C PHE A 619 -17.84 3.51 -3.41
N TRP A 620 -18.67 4.52 -3.13
CA TRP A 620 -20.09 4.29 -2.83
C TRP A 620 -20.85 3.57 -3.93
N GLU A 621 -20.71 4.00 -5.19
CA GLU A 621 -21.40 3.39 -6.32
C GLU A 621 -21.13 1.87 -6.42
N HIS A 622 -19.86 1.46 -6.26
CA HIS A 622 -19.47 0.05 -6.32
C HIS A 622 -20.01 -0.75 -5.14
N LEU A 623 -19.96 -0.18 -3.93
CA LEU A 623 -20.49 -0.82 -2.73
C LEU A 623 -22.00 -0.98 -2.79
N ARG A 624 -22.73 0.05 -3.23
CA ARG A 624 -24.18 0.01 -3.39
C ARG A 624 -24.64 -1.13 -4.30
N GLU A 625 -24.00 -1.26 -5.47
CA GLU A 625 -24.30 -2.33 -6.43
C GLU A 625 -23.95 -3.71 -5.88
N LEU A 626 -22.84 -3.82 -5.14
CA LEU A 626 -22.45 -5.07 -4.48
C LEU A 626 -23.46 -5.50 -3.42
N ILE A 627 -23.95 -4.57 -2.61
CA ILE A 627 -24.97 -4.83 -1.59
C ILE A 627 -26.28 -5.31 -2.23
N GLU A 628 -26.72 -4.66 -3.32
CA GLU A 628 -27.91 -5.07 -4.05
C GLU A 628 -27.74 -6.45 -4.71
N HIS A 629 -26.55 -6.80 -5.15
CA HIS A 629 -26.24 -8.09 -5.74
C HIS A 629 -26.18 -9.19 -4.69
N GLU A 630 -25.35 -9.04 -3.66
CA GLU A 630 -25.09 -10.09 -2.66
C GLU A 630 -26.12 -10.17 -1.55
N LYS A 631 -26.81 -9.08 -1.22
CA LYS A 631 -27.80 -8.98 -0.15
C LYS A 631 -27.26 -9.48 1.20
N PRO A 632 -26.17 -8.86 1.71
CA PRO A 632 -25.54 -9.29 2.94
C PRO A 632 -26.41 -9.05 4.17
N GLU A 633 -26.16 -9.78 5.28
CA GLU A 633 -26.73 -9.48 6.60
C GLU A 633 -26.26 -8.11 7.13
N GLY A 634 -25.09 -7.65 6.68
CA GLY A 634 -24.54 -6.35 6.99
C GLY A 634 -23.11 -6.16 6.48
N VAL A 635 -22.57 -4.97 6.79
CA VAL A 635 -21.24 -4.51 6.34
C VAL A 635 -20.40 -4.13 7.56
N ILE A 636 -19.14 -4.55 7.61
CA ILE A 636 -18.14 -4.12 8.59
C ILE A 636 -17.30 -3.00 7.99
N VAL A 637 -17.31 -1.84 8.65
CA VAL A 637 -16.51 -0.65 8.27
C VAL A 637 -15.34 -0.37 9.23
N GLN A 638 -15.36 -0.94 10.45
CA GLN A 638 -14.42 -0.61 11.53
C GLN A 638 -13.00 -1.19 11.33
N LEU A 639 -12.78 -2.09 10.38
CA LEU A 639 -11.50 -2.77 10.18
C LEU A 639 -10.63 -2.11 9.11
N GLY A 640 -11.24 -1.51 8.08
CA GLY A 640 -10.55 -0.92 6.93
C GLY A 640 -10.07 0.53 7.12
N GLY A 641 -10.02 1.02 8.37
CA GLY A 641 -9.60 2.38 8.68
C GLY A 641 -10.52 3.44 8.07
N GLN A 642 -9.98 4.64 7.81
CA GLN A 642 -10.76 5.78 7.34
C GLN A 642 -11.39 5.56 5.95
N THR A 643 -10.74 4.78 5.08
CA THR A 643 -11.28 4.47 3.75
C THR A 643 -12.64 3.78 3.83
N ALA A 644 -12.78 2.80 4.71
CA ALA A 644 -14.04 2.09 4.91
C ALA A 644 -15.05 2.94 5.70
N LEU A 645 -14.57 3.65 6.73
CA LEU A 645 -15.41 4.39 7.66
C LEU A 645 -16.21 5.52 6.99
N LYS A 646 -15.62 6.20 6.01
CA LYS A 646 -16.28 7.29 5.26
C LYS A 646 -17.55 6.86 4.51
N LEU A 647 -17.77 5.54 4.32
CA LEU A 647 -18.99 5.00 3.69
C LEU A 647 -20.09 4.66 4.70
N ALA A 648 -19.86 4.86 6.01
CA ALA A 648 -20.83 4.53 7.05
C ALA A 648 -22.12 5.34 6.95
N GLU A 649 -22.03 6.64 6.59
CA GLU A 649 -23.17 7.50 6.37
C GLU A 649 -24.07 6.99 5.21
N ASN A 650 -23.46 6.65 4.08
CA ASN A 650 -24.18 6.12 2.94
C ASN A 650 -24.90 4.80 3.27
N LEU A 651 -24.23 3.91 4.00
CA LEU A 651 -24.81 2.65 4.47
C LEU A 651 -26.01 2.90 5.38
N HIS A 652 -25.87 3.82 6.34
CA HIS A 652 -26.93 4.20 7.25
C HIS A 652 -28.15 4.76 6.50
N ASN A 653 -27.94 5.69 5.58
CA ASN A 653 -28.98 6.32 4.77
C ASN A 653 -29.70 5.31 3.85
N MET A 654 -28.99 4.30 3.36
CA MET A 654 -29.57 3.18 2.60
C MET A 654 -30.31 2.16 3.47
N GLY A 655 -30.20 2.27 4.80
CA GLY A 655 -30.81 1.31 5.75
C GLY A 655 -30.06 -0.02 5.84
N VAL A 656 -28.82 -0.07 5.43
CA VAL A 656 -27.97 -1.26 5.50
C VAL A 656 -27.39 -1.39 6.91
N LYS A 657 -27.48 -2.61 7.48
CA LYS A 657 -26.94 -2.87 8.81
C LYS A 657 -25.42 -2.75 8.82
N ILE A 658 -24.90 -1.82 9.60
CA ILE A 658 -23.49 -1.76 9.96
C ILE A 658 -23.24 -2.77 11.08
N ILE A 659 -22.34 -3.72 10.88
CA ILE A 659 -21.97 -4.74 11.86
C ILE A 659 -20.89 -4.15 12.77
N GLY A 660 -21.18 -4.06 14.05
CA GLY A 660 -20.34 -3.41 15.05
C GLY A 660 -20.98 -2.14 15.62
N THR A 661 -20.21 -1.10 15.83
CA THR A 661 -20.66 0.20 16.34
C THR A 661 -21.60 0.90 15.34
N SER A 662 -22.62 1.58 15.82
CA SER A 662 -23.60 2.29 14.98
C SER A 662 -22.97 3.52 14.29
N TYR A 663 -23.57 3.95 13.17
CA TYR A 663 -23.15 5.19 12.49
C TYR A 663 -23.21 6.42 13.42
N ASP A 664 -24.30 6.58 14.17
CA ASP A 664 -24.43 7.73 15.07
C ASP A 664 -23.34 7.79 16.15
N SER A 665 -22.97 6.64 16.71
CA SER A 665 -21.87 6.54 17.68
C SER A 665 -20.51 6.87 17.04
N MET A 666 -20.31 6.46 15.79
CA MET A 666 -19.10 6.81 15.03
C MET A 666 -19.05 8.32 14.76
N ASP A 667 -20.16 8.91 14.34
CA ASP A 667 -20.27 10.33 14.06
C ASP A 667 -20.09 11.17 15.33
N ILE A 668 -20.65 10.77 16.47
CA ILE A 668 -20.40 11.42 17.77
C ILE A 668 -18.90 11.44 18.09
N ALA A 669 -18.20 10.33 17.85
CA ALA A 669 -16.78 10.24 18.18
C ALA A 669 -15.89 11.07 17.23
N GLU A 670 -16.29 11.21 15.96
CA GLU A 670 -15.55 11.97 14.94
C GLU A 670 -15.89 13.48 14.93
N ASP A 671 -17.12 13.84 15.29
CA ASP A 671 -17.55 15.24 15.38
C ASP A 671 -17.03 15.88 16.67
N ARG A 672 -16.17 16.91 16.54
CA ARG A 672 -15.51 17.53 17.68
C ARG A 672 -16.48 18.14 18.69
N GLU A 673 -17.58 18.73 18.24
CA GLU A 673 -18.57 19.37 19.10
C GLU A 673 -19.37 18.31 19.85
N ARG A 674 -19.96 17.35 19.14
CA ARG A 674 -20.71 16.22 19.72
C ARG A 674 -19.86 15.42 20.72
N PHE A 675 -18.60 15.15 20.39
CA PHE A 675 -17.70 14.41 21.27
C PHE A 675 -17.33 15.21 22.53
N SER A 676 -17.06 16.51 22.40
CA SER A 676 -16.75 17.37 23.55
C SER A 676 -17.94 17.52 24.52
N ASP A 677 -19.17 17.59 24.00
CA ASP A 677 -20.38 17.60 24.81
C ASP A 677 -20.53 16.26 25.55
N LEU A 678 -20.28 15.14 24.92
CA LEU A 678 -20.25 13.83 25.58
C LEU A 678 -19.22 13.78 26.71
N LEU A 679 -17.98 14.25 26.47
CA LEU A 679 -16.93 14.26 27.50
C LEU A 679 -17.30 15.15 28.68
N LYS A 680 -17.97 16.28 28.43
CA LYS A 680 -18.47 17.18 29.45
C LYS A 680 -19.55 16.51 30.31
N GLU A 681 -20.50 15.82 29.71
CA GLU A 681 -21.53 15.04 30.43
C GLU A 681 -20.91 13.94 31.30
N LEU A 682 -19.86 13.29 30.81
CA LEU A 682 -19.14 12.25 31.54
C LEU A 682 -18.17 12.79 32.60
N ASN A 683 -18.00 14.12 32.73
CA ASN A 683 -17.01 14.80 33.56
C ASN A 683 -15.57 14.34 33.25
N ILE A 684 -15.24 14.17 31.99
CA ILE A 684 -13.91 13.76 31.50
C ILE A 684 -13.18 15.00 30.98
N PRO A 685 -11.94 15.29 31.43
CA PRO A 685 -11.17 16.43 30.94
C PRO A 685 -10.78 16.28 29.46
N TYR A 686 -10.86 17.38 28.71
CA TYR A 686 -10.39 17.52 27.35
C TYR A 686 -9.81 18.93 27.15
N PRO A 687 -8.97 19.19 26.12
CA PRO A 687 -8.46 20.52 25.84
C PRO A 687 -9.58 21.47 25.40
N ASP A 688 -9.54 22.71 25.88
CA ASP A 688 -10.47 23.76 25.41
C ASP A 688 -10.30 23.97 23.91
N TYR A 689 -11.39 24.22 23.20
CA TYR A 689 -11.38 24.36 21.74
C TYR A 689 -12.43 25.37 21.26
N GLY A 690 -12.33 25.73 19.98
CA GLY A 690 -13.35 26.44 19.24
C GLY A 690 -13.21 26.23 17.73
N ALA A 691 -14.24 26.64 17.01
CA ALA A 691 -14.28 26.55 15.55
C ALA A 691 -14.32 27.95 14.92
N ALA A 692 -13.72 28.07 13.73
CA ALA A 692 -13.67 29.32 12.97
C ALA A 692 -13.82 29.03 11.47
N LYS A 693 -14.36 29.98 10.70
CA LYS A 693 -14.50 29.90 9.24
C LYS A 693 -13.50 30.78 8.48
N ASN A 694 -12.85 31.70 9.18
CA ASN A 694 -11.89 32.64 8.63
C ASN A 694 -10.82 33.00 9.66
N ALA A 695 -9.83 33.79 9.25
CA ALA A 695 -8.69 34.14 10.10
C ALA A 695 -9.09 35.05 11.28
N GLU A 696 -10.04 35.96 11.10
CA GLU A 696 -10.51 36.89 12.13
C GLU A 696 -11.20 36.10 13.26
N GLU A 697 -12.15 35.24 12.94
CA GLU A 697 -12.80 34.35 13.89
C GLU A 697 -11.78 33.44 14.61
N ALA A 698 -10.78 32.95 13.86
CA ALA A 698 -9.73 32.10 14.42
C ALA A 698 -8.91 32.82 15.50
N ILE A 699 -8.58 34.10 15.31
CA ILE A 699 -7.87 34.91 16.30
C ILE A 699 -8.74 35.13 17.55
N GLU A 700 -10.04 35.38 17.40
CA GLU A 700 -10.95 35.51 18.54
C GLU A 700 -11.06 34.24 19.36
N VAL A 701 -11.15 33.09 18.66
CA VAL A 701 -11.17 31.76 19.31
C VAL A 701 -9.85 31.52 20.04
N ALA A 702 -8.70 31.74 19.39
CA ALA A 702 -7.39 31.51 19.99
C ALA A 702 -7.14 32.34 21.24
N LYS A 703 -7.65 33.59 21.27
CA LYS A 703 -7.58 34.44 22.47
C LYS A 703 -8.41 33.93 23.65
N LYS A 704 -9.53 33.25 23.37
CA LYS A 704 -10.36 32.60 24.42
C LYS A 704 -9.74 31.31 24.93
N VAL A 705 -9.24 30.49 24.00
CA VAL A 705 -8.65 29.20 24.29
C VAL A 705 -7.27 29.33 24.94
N GLY A 706 -6.50 30.34 24.54
CA GLY A 706 -5.14 30.62 25.04
C GLY A 706 -4.06 29.93 24.23
N TYR A 707 -3.02 30.70 23.84
CA TYR A 707 -1.83 30.17 23.16
C TYR A 707 -0.95 29.35 24.10
N PRO A 708 -0.19 28.34 23.55
CA PRO A 708 -0.17 27.87 22.16
C PRO A 708 -1.45 27.12 21.78
N VAL A 709 -1.81 27.18 20.48
CA VAL A 709 -2.97 26.45 19.95
C VAL A 709 -2.59 25.52 18.81
N LEU A 710 -3.31 24.41 18.69
CA LEU A 710 -3.25 23.49 17.54
C LEU A 710 -4.35 23.88 16.56
N VAL A 711 -3.96 24.17 15.32
CA VAL A 711 -4.90 24.55 14.25
C VAL A 711 -5.02 23.41 13.26
N ARG A 712 -6.25 23.01 12.93
CA ARG A 712 -6.52 21.89 12.03
C ARG A 712 -7.81 22.07 11.23
N PRO A 713 -7.91 21.51 10.01
CA PRO A 713 -9.20 21.36 9.35
C PRO A 713 -10.05 20.33 10.08
N SER A 714 -11.37 20.41 9.94
CA SER A 714 -12.26 19.33 10.37
C SER A 714 -12.10 18.11 9.47
N TYR A 715 -12.20 16.89 10.02
CA TYR A 715 -12.18 15.63 9.28
C TYR A 715 -10.92 15.38 8.41
N VAL A 716 -9.75 15.27 9.04
CA VAL A 716 -8.48 14.97 8.33
C VAL A 716 -7.81 13.70 8.82
N LEU A 717 -7.15 12.97 7.89
CA LEU A 717 -6.40 11.76 8.17
C LEU A 717 -4.93 12.04 8.46
N GLY A 718 -4.36 11.39 9.50
CA GLY A 718 -2.93 11.43 9.80
C GLY A 718 -2.39 12.83 10.06
N GLY A 719 -3.19 13.67 10.71
CA GLY A 719 -2.80 15.03 11.09
C GLY A 719 -2.57 16.00 9.92
N GLN A 720 -3.18 15.73 8.75
CA GLN A 720 -2.95 16.51 7.54
C GLN A 720 -3.15 18.01 7.76
N ARG A 721 -2.10 18.80 7.49
CA ARG A 721 -2.03 20.26 7.65
C ARG A 721 -2.30 20.80 9.06
N MET A 722 -2.19 19.96 10.07
CA MET A 722 -2.19 20.43 11.46
C MET A 722 -0.94 21.24 11.77
N ARG A 723 -1.10 22.28 12.58
CA ARG A 723 0.02 23.14 13.01
C ARG A 723 -0.16 23.61 14.44
N ILE A 724 0.93 23.61 15.19
CA ILE A 724 1.02 24.31 16.47
C ILE A 724 1.43 25.75 16.16
N VAL A 725 0.72 26.71 16.69
CA VAL A 725 0.97 28.16 16.50
C VAL A 725 0.97 28.87 17.85
N ILE A 726 1.82 29.88 17.96
CA ILE A 726 2.09 30.58 19.24
C ILE A 726 1.64 32.06 19.27
N ASN A 727 1.18 32.58 18.13
CA ASN A 727 0.74 33.97 18.01
C ASN A 727 -0.25 34.16 16.85
N ASP A 728 -0.87 35.37 16.80
CA ASP A 728 -1.88 35.74 15.81
C ASP A 728 -1.34 35.72 14.36
N GLU A 729 -0.05 36.01 14.15
CA GLU A 729 0.55 36.08 12.82
C GLU A 729 0.70 34.66 12.22
N GLU A 730 1.26 33.74 12.99
CA GLU A 730 1.38 32.32 12.59
C GLU A 730 0.00 31.69 12.38
N LEU A 731 -0.98 32.05 13.23
CA LEU A 731 -2.35 31.58 13.14
C LEU A 731 -2.98 32.01 11.80
N THR A 732 -2.87 33.30 11.46
CA THR A 732 -3.41 33.84 10.20
C THR A 732 -2.79 33.13 8.98
N GLN A 733 -1.47 32.95 8.98
CA GLN A 733 -0.77 32.25 7.90
C GLN A 733 -1.20 30.78 7.81
N GLY A 734 -1.41 30.12 8.94
CA GLY A 734 -1.88 28.73 9.02
C GLY A 734 -3.29 28.58 8.45
N VAL A 735 -4.21 29.42 8.89
CA VAL A 735 -5.62 29.46 8.45
C VAL A 735 -5.73 29.68 6.94
N VAL A 736 -5.03 30.69 6.40
CA VAL A 736 -5.03 30.99 4.95
C VAL A 736 -4.54 29.78 4.14
N LYS A 737 -3.50 29.10 4.60
CA LYS A 737 -3.00 27.88 3.94
C LYS A 737 -4.01 26.73 3.98
N ILE A 738 -4.69 26.52 5.11
CA ILE A 738 -5.73 25.49 5.25
C ILE A 738 -6.89 25.78 4.30
N LEU A 739 -7.44 26.98 4.31
CA LEU A 739 -8.58 27.37 3.48
C LEU A 739 -8.30 27.31 1.97
N LYS A 740 -7.05 27.49 1.55
CA LYS A 740 -6.65 27.30 0.15
C LYS A 740 -6.92 25.88 -0.37
N PHE A 741 -6.80 24.86 0.50
CA PHE A 741 -6.97 23.45 0.14
C PHE A 741 -8.33 22.88 0.54
N PHE A 742 -8.94 23.47 1.57
CA PHE A 742 -10.22 23.05 2.14
C PHE A 742 -11.13 24.29 2.32
N PRO A 743 -11.60 24.90 1.22
CA PRO A 743 -12.31 26.20 1.27
C PRO A 743 -13.63 26.16 2.05
N ASP A 744 -14.29 24.98 2.08
CA ASP A 744 -15.60 24.80 2.73
C ASP A 744 -15.52 24.20 4.14
N ASN A 745 -14.30 23.89 4.66
CA ASN A 745 -14.15 23.28 5.97
C ASN A 745 -14.09 24.31 7.09
N ASN A 746 -14.70 23.96 8.22
CA ASN A 746 -14.43 24.64 9.47
C ASN A 746 -12.99 24.37 9.92
N ILE A 747 -12.39 25.38 10.55
CA ILE A 747 -11.07 25.30 11.16
C ILE A 747 -11.26 25.09 12.65
N LEU A 748 -10.69 24.03 13.19
CA LEU A 748 -10.67 23.77 14.62
C LEU A 748 -9.41 24.34 15.25
N ILE A 749 -9.54 24.91 16.42
CA ILE A 749 -8.48 25.54 17.20
C ILE A 749 -8.57 24.96 18.60
N ASP A 750 -7.65 24.06 18.92
CA ASP A 750 -7.58 23.40 20.23
C ASP A 750 -6.46 24.03 21.07
N HIS A 751 -6.66 24.17 22.38
CA HIS A 751 -5.58 24.51 23.30
C HIS A 751 -4.51 23.43 23.26
N PHE A 752 -3.27 23.82 22.96
CA PHE A 752 -2.16 22.87 22.92
C PHE A 752 -1.56 22.68 24.30
N LEU A 753 -1.56 21.44 24.79
CA LEU A 753 -0.99 21.06 26.08
C LEU A 753 0.53 20.91 25.96
N ASP A 754 1.23 22.03 25.91
CA ASP A 754 2.69 22.04 25.78
C ASP A 754 3.38 21.16 26.81
N ARG A 755 4.34 20.33 26.36
CA ARG A 755 5.10 19.37 27.18
C ARG A 755 4.26 18.34 27.94
N ALA A 756 3.06 18.04 27.48
CA ALA A 756 2.31 16.93 28.02
C ALA A 756 2.92 15.61 27.52
N GLU A 757 2.84 14.58 28.35
CA GLU A 757 3.08 13.21 27.91
C GLU A 757 1.90 12.73 27.09
N GLU A 758 2.13 11.81 26.16
CA GLU A 758 1.07 11.21 25.35
C GLU A 758 1.03 9.71 25.59
N ALA A 759 -0.17 9.16 25.59
CA ALA A 759 -0.42 7.73 25.65
C ALA A 759 -1.72 7.39 24.93
N GLU A 760 -1.86 6.15 24.50
CA GLU A 760 -3.08 5.66 23.87
C GLU A 760 -3.54 4.32 24.47
N VAL A 761 -4.84 4.09 24.40
CA VAL A 761 -5.49 2.86 24.87
C VAL A 761 -6.26 2.25 23.74
N ASP A 762 -6.00 0.98 23.44
CA ASP A 762 -6.86 0.14 22.61
C ASP A 762 -7.69 -0.76 23.51
N ALA A 763 -8.99 -0.83 23.24
CA ALA A 763 -9.93 -1.60 24.02
C ALA A 763 -11.02 -2.28 23.14
N ILE A 764 -11.65 -3.31 23.70
CA ILE A 764 -12.83 -3.97 23.13
C ILE A 764 -14.00 -3.79 24.11
N TYR A 765 -15.17 -3.45 23.58
CA TYR A 765 -16.41 -3.42 24.34
C TYR A 765 -17.46 -4.34 23.71
N ASP A 766 -18.09 -5.19 24.53
CA ASP A 766 -19.08 -6.19 24.11
C ASP A 766 -20.54 -5.81 24.43
N GLY A 767 -20.75 -4.60 24.94
CA GLY A 767 -22.04 -4.10 25.44
C GLY A 767 -22.25 -4.32 26.95
N GLU A 768 -21.40 -5.10 27.60
CA GLU A 768 -21.44 -5.40 29.04
C GLU A 768 -20.13 -5.06 29.73
N GLN A 769 -19.02 -5.52 29.16
CA GLN A 769 -17.68 -5.42 29.72
C GLN A 769 -16.73 -4.73 28.73
N VAL A 770 -15.71 -4.06 29.29
CA VAL A 770 -14.60 -3.49 28.53
C VAL A 770 -13.33 -4.29 28.84
N GLU A 771 -12.64 -4.74 27.82
CA GLU A 771 -11.30 -5.28 27.90
C GLU A 771 -10.29 -4.25 27.36
N ILE A 772 -9.37 -3.81 28.22
CA ILE A 772 -8.24 -2.99 27.79
C ILE A 772 -7.21 -3.91 27.14
N MET A 773 -7.10 -3.85 25.82
CA MET A 773 -6.12 -4.64 25.06
C MET A 773 -4.69 -4.25 25.40
N GLY A 774 -4.40 -2.94 25.43
CA GLY A 774 -3.10 -2.39 25.76
C GLY A 774 -3.15 -0.91 26.05
N ILE A 775 -2.18 -0.45 26.83
CA ILE A 775 -1.88 0.96 27.06
C ILE A 775 -0.47 1.19 26.52
N MET A 776 -0.35 2.06 25.53
CA MET A 776 0.90 2.44 24.88
C MET A 776 1.37 3.78 25.43
N GLU A 777 2.55 3.81 26.05
CA GLU A 777 3.20 5.05 26.50
C GLU A 777 4.08 5.59 25.39
N HIS A 778 3.88 6.85 24.97
CA HIS A 778 4.73 7.49 23.99
C HIS A 778 5.99 8.09 24.61
N ILE A 779 7.07 8.02 23.85
CA ILE A 779 8.38 8.58 24.25
C ILE A 779 8.45 10.05 23.88
N GLU A 780 8.02 10.41 22.68
CA GLU A 780 7.94 11.77 22.21
C GLU A 780 6.76 12.49 22.92
N PRO A 781 6.91 13.81 23.23
CA PRO A 781 5.85 14.59 23.88
C PRO A 781 4.65 14.80 22.96
N ALA A 782 3.52 15.21 23.54
CA ALA A 782 2.35 15.64 22.81
C ALA A 782 2.69 16.70 21.76
N GLY A 783 2.05 16.62 20.60
CA GLY A 783 2.32 17.45 19.44
C GLY A 783 3.16 16.76 18.37
N ILE A 784 3.69 15.57 18.63
CA ILE A 784 4.24 14.67 17.63
C ILE A 784 3.20 13.59 17.36
N HIS A 785 2.89 13.35 16.10
CA HIS A 785 1.88 12.37 15.72
C HIS A 785 2.20 10.98 16.31
N SER A 786 1.20 10.29 16.87
CA SER A 786 1.35 8.97 17.53
C SER A 786 2.05 7.92 16.64
N GLY A 787 1.84 7.97 15.32
CA GLY A 787 2.52 7.10 14.35
C GLY A 787 4.02 7.34 14.24
N ASP A 788 4.48 8.56 14.53
CA ASP A 788 5.88 8.97 14.46
C ASP A 788 6.59 8.86 15.81
N SER A 789 5.85 8.53 16.88
CA SER A 789 6.39 8.32 18.22
C SER A 789 6.86 6.88 18.42
N ASN A 790 8.01 6.76 19.11
CA ASN A 790 8.32 5.50 19.77
C ASN A 790 7.29 5.26 20.88
N ALA A 791 6.82 4.04 21.03
CA ALA A 791 5.85 3.72 22.07
C ALA A 791 6.21 2.42 22.80
N VAL A 792 5.90 2.36 24.09
CA VAL A 792 6.27 1.26 24.98
C VAL A 792 5.02 0.59 25.53
N LEU A 793 4.99 -0.73 25.47
CA LEU A 793 3.93 -1.59 25.99
C LEU A 793 4.53 -2.66 26.93
N PRO A 794 3.99 -2.85 28.15
CA PRO A 794 3.07 -1.97 28.87
C PRO A 794 3.75 -0.64 29.23
N PRO A 795 3.02 0.38 29.70
CA PRO A 795 3.65 1.63 30.09
C PRO A 795 4.65 1.43 31.23
N TYR A 796 5.78 2.14 31.16
CA TYR A 796 6.86 2.05 32.16
C TYR A 796 6.89 3.23 33.13
N ASN A 797 6.66 4.45 32.65
CA ASN A 797 6.84 5.69 33.43
C ASN A 797 5.53 6.35 33.88
N LEU A 798 4.37 5.84 33.42
CA LEU A 798 3.08 6.36 33.86
C LEU A 798 2.73 5.87 35.25
N SER A 799 2.25 6.78 36.11
CA SER A 799 1.84 6.42 37.48
C SER A 799 0.55 5.57 37.47
N GLU A 800 0.36 4.77 38.52
CA GLU A 800 -0.86 3.98 38.69
C GLU A 800 -2.12 4.83 38.73
N ASN A 801 -2.04 6.08 39.21
CA ASN A 801 -3.13 7.03 39.22
C ASN A 801 -3.51 7.43 37.79
N VAL A 802 -2.54 7.72 36.92
CA VAL A 802 -2.75 8.04 35.50
C VAL A 802 -3.36 6.85 34.78
N ILE A 803 -2.80 5.65 34.96
CA ILE A 803 -3.29 4.41 34.36
C ILE A 803 -4.73 4.13 34.74
N THR A 804 -5.07 4.36 36.02
CA THR A 804 -6.44 4.18 36.53
C THR A 804 -7.41 5.18 35.87
N GLN A 805 -7.04 6.47 35.78
CA GLN A 805 -7.86 7.47 35.09
C GLN A 805 -8.10 7.08 33.60
N MET A 806 -7.04 6.66 32.90
CA MET A 806 -7.17 6.25 31.49
C MET A 806 -8.14 5.06 31.33
N ARG A 807 -8.07 4.05 32.20
CA ARG A 807 -9.00 2.91 32.20
C ARG A 807 -10.42 3.33 32.47
N GLU A 808 -10.66 4.16 33.49
CA GLU A 808 -11.99 4.64 33.82
C GLU A 808 -12.60 5.48 32.69
N TYR A 809 -11.82 6.37 32.08
CA TYR A 809 -12.28 7.21 30.99
C TYR A 809 -12.60 6.36 29.75
N THR A 810 -11.75 5.38 29.43
CA THR A 810 -11.99 4.44 28.34
C THR A 810 -13.30 3.66 28.55
N GLU A 811 -13.53 3.17 29.77
CA GLU A 811 -14.76 2.43 30.08
C GLU A 811 -16.01 3.33 29.97
N LYS A 812 -15.96 4.55 30.49
CA LYS A 812 -17.07 5.50 30.42
C LYS A 812 -17.41 5.89 28.97
N ILE A 813 -16.39 6.18 28.15
CA ILE A 813 -16.57 6.56 26.75
C ILE A 813 -17.12 5.38 25.94
N ALA A 814 -16.53 4.19 26.09
CA ALA A 814 -16.99 3.01 25.37
C ALA A 814 -18.44 2.65 25.66
N ARG A 815 -18.88 2.79 26.93
CA ARG A 815 -20.27 2.58 27.34
C ARG A 815 -21.20 3.69 26.79
N ALA A 816 -20.79 4.95 26.88
CA ALA A 816 -21.64 6.08 26.45
C ALA A 816 -21.85 6.09 24.92
N LEU A 817 -20.82 5.71 24.16
CA LEU A 817 -20.90 5.57 22.71
C LEU A 817 -21.53 4.22 22.28
N ASP A 818 -21.91 3.35 23.21
CA ASP A 818 -22.41 2.00 22.90
C ASP A 818 -21.55 1.27 21.87
N ILE A 819 -20.24 1.31 22.06
CA ILE A 819 -19.28 0.66 21.16
C ILE A 819 -19.60 -0.83 21.05
N ARG A 820 -19.43 -1.39 19.87
CA ARG A 820 -19.44 -2.84 19.61
C ARG A 820 -18.17 -3.21 18.86
N GLY A 821 -17.26 -3.91 19.55
CA GLY A 821 -15.94 -4.23 19.03
C GLY A 821 -14.89 -3.24 19.53
N LEU A 822 -14.09 -2.69 18.61
CA LEU A 822 -12.86 -1.94 18.89
C LEU A 822 -13.10 -0.45 19.16
N ILE A 823 -12.28 0.09 20.06
CA ILE A 823 -12.09 1.53 20.26
C ILE A 823 -10.64 1.84 20.61
N ASN A 824 -10.08 2.90 20.03
CA ASN A 824 -8.79 3.48 20.39
C ASN A 824 -9.03 4.89 20.94
N ILE A 825 -8.40 5.23 22.06
CA ILE A 825 -8.49 6.57 22.68
C ILE A 825 -7.09 7.10 22.89
N GLN A 826 -6.85 8.33 22.45
CA GLN A 826 -5.61 9.06 22.67
C GLN A 826 -5.74 10.03 23.82
N PHE A 827 -4.71 10.06 24.68
CA PHE A 827 -4.67 10.86 25.90
C PHE A 827 -3.42 11.72 25.95
N ALA A 828 -3.57 12.97 26.46
CA ALA A 828 -2.46 13.78 26.92
C ALA A 828 -2.45 13.82 28.44
N ILE A 829 -1.28 13.72 29.04
CA ILE A 829 -1.09 13.71 30.49
C ILE A 829 -0.25 14.93 30.89
N LYS A 830 -0.77 15.77 31.77
CA LYS A 830 -0.07 16.93 32.31
C LYS A 830 -0.31 17.06 33.80
N ASN A 831 0.77 17.06 34.58
CA ASN A 831 0.70 17.15 36.05
C ASN A 831 -0.24 16.09 36.66
N GLU A 832 -0.09 14.83 36.27
CA GLU A 832 -0.93 13.70 36.74
C GLU A 832 -2.42 13.77 36.35
N LYS A 833 -2.83 14.76 35.58
CA LYS A 833 -4.18 14.90 35.05
C LYS A 833 -4.24 14.40 33.62
N VAL A 834 -5.20 13.53 33.34
CA VAL A 834 -5.41 12.91 32.02
C VAL A 834 -6.47 13.70 31.25
N TYR A 835 -6.17 14.02 30.00
CA TYR A 835 -7.07 14.70 29.06
C TYR A 835 -7.31 13.80 27.86
N VAL A 836 -8.55 13.66 27.42
CA VAL A 836 -8.90 12.94 26.18
C VAL A 836 -8.67 13.86 24.98
N ILE A 837 -7.90 13.38 24.02
CA ILE A 837 -7.63 14.11 22.77
C ILE A 837 -8.63 13.70 21.70
N GLU A 838 -8.77 12.38 21.44
CA GLU A 838 -9.70 11.83 20.47
C GLU A 838 -10.07 10.38 20.82
N ALA A 839 -11.19 9.94 20.30
CA ALA A 839 -11.61 8.54 20.34
C ALA A 839 -11.93 8.05 18.93
N ASN A 840 -11.42 6.88 18.58
CA ASN A 840 -11.59 6.26 17.29
C ASN A 840 -12.36 4.95 17.46
N PRO A 841 -13.66 4.86 17.12
CA PRO A 841 -14.49 3.67 17.31
C PRO A 841 -14.23 2.62 16.22
N ARG A 842 -12.99 2.25 16.01
CA ARG A 842 -12.49 1.36 14.96
C ARG A 842 -11.14 0.76 15.36
N ALA A 843 -10.63 -0.15 14.53
CA ALA A 843 -9.26 -0.60 14.63
C ALA A 843 -8.27 0.58 14.52
N SER A 844 -7.19 0.50 15.25
CA SER A 844 -6.09 1.46 15.25
C SER A 844 -4.84 0.87 14.59
N ARG A 845 -3.83 1.69 14.34
CA ARG A 845 -2.53 1.23 13.88
C ARG A 845 -1.79 0.42 14.94
N THR A 846 -2.04 0.68 16.22
CA THR A 846 -1.44 -0.06 17.34
C THR A 846 -2.12 -1.39 17.62
N THR A 847 -3.32 -1.65 17.07
CA THR A 847 -4.02 -2.93 17.25
C THR A 847 -3.18 -4.15 16.85
N PRO A 848 -2.55 -4.22 15.65
CA PRO A 848 -1.69 -5.35 15.28
C PRO A 848 -0.48 -5.50 16.21
N PHE A 849 0.14 -4.38 16.57
CA PHE A 849 1.28 -4.37 17.49
C PHE A 849 0.92 -4.99 18.84
N ILE A 850 -0.21 -4.62 19.43
CA ILE A 850 -0.70 -5.15 20.71
C ILE A 850 -1.03 -6.65 20.60
N CYS A 851 -1.70 -7.05 19.50
CA CYS A 851 -1.99 -8.46 19.22
C CYS A 851 -0.70 -9.31 19.19
N LYS A 852 0.31 -8.81 18.49
CA LYS A 852 1.62 -9.50 18.36
C LYS A 852 2.40 -9.50 19.66
N ALA A 853 2.45 -8.36 20.38
CA ALA A 853 3.19 -8.25 21.63
C ALA A 853 2.68 -9.21 22.72
N TYR A 854 1.37 -9.37 22.85
CA TYR A 854 0.75 -10.28 23.80
C TYR A 854 0.48 -11.68 23.23
N ASN A 855 0.61 -11.86 21.92
CA ASN A 855 0.21 -13.08 21.20
C ASN A 855 -1.25 -13.47 21.48
N ILE A 856 -2.16 -12.48 21.44
CA ILE A 856 -3.60 -12.65 21.65
C ILE A 856 -4.35 -12.20 20.41
N PRO A 857 -5.27 -13.02 19.86
CA PRO A 857 -6.01 -12.69 18.63
C PRO A 857 -7.20 -11.74 18.92
N TYR A 858 -6.94 -10.56 19.48
CA TYR A 858 -7.96 -9.58 19.85
C TYR A 858 -8.88 -9.17 18.69
N LEU A 859 -8.35 -9.12 17.46
CA LEU A 859 -9.16 -8.81 16.27
C LEU A 859 -10.20 -9.89 15.97
N ASN A 860 -9.84 -11.17 16.15
CA ASN A 860 -10.78 -12.27 16.01
C ASN A 860 -11.91 -12.15 17.08
N TYR A 861 -11.53 -11.85 18.32
CA TYR A 861 -12.50 -11.66 19.41
C TYR A 861 -13.42 -10.46 19.14
N ALA A 862 -12.85 -9.31 18.77
CA ALA A 862 -13.61 -8.11 18.45
C ALA A 862 -14.60 -8.34 17.31
N THR A 863 -14.18 -9.04 16.25
CA THR A 863 -15.06 -9.35 15.11
C THR A 863 -16.21 -10.27 15.53
N LYS A 864 -15.96 -11.31 16.32
CA LYS A 864 -17.02 -12.18 16.84
C LYS A 864 -18.00 -11.45 17.76
N ILE A 865 -17.50 -10.45 18.52
CA ILE A 865 -18.34 -9.55 19.33
C ILE A 865 -19.18 -8.65 18.41
N MET A 866 -18.59 -8.05 17.37
CA MET A 866 -19.35 -7.26 16.39
C MET A 866 -20.47 -8.06 15.71
N LEU A 867 -20.22 -9.33 15.40
CA LEU A 867 -21.22 -10.25 14.86
C LEU A 867 -22.30 -10.65 15.89
N GLY A 868 -22.08 -10.39 17.18
CA GLY A 868 -22.98 -10.76 18.27
C GLY A 868 -22.98 -12.26 18.59
N VAL A 869 -21.99 -13.02 18.13
CA VAL A 869 -21.90 -14.47 18.37
C VAL A 869 -21.16 -14.82 19.66
N ASN A 870 -20.31 -13.91 20.17
CA ASN A 870 -19.60 -14.07 21.43
C ASN A 870 -19.62 -12.81 22.28
N LYS A 871 -19.35 -12.98 23.58
CA LYS A 871 -19.08 -11.94 24.57
C LYS A 871 -17.64 -12.09 25.07
N LEU A 872 -17.08 -11.06 25.69
CA LEU A 872 -15.72 -11.10 26.29
C LEU A 872 -15.53 -12.28 27.25
N LYS A 873 -16.51 -12.62 28.04
CA LYS A 873 -16.49 -13.76 28.98
C LYS A 873 -16.35 -15.14 28.30
N ASP A 874 -16.62 -15.24 27.01
CA ASP A 874 -16.53 -16.50 26.25
C ASP A 874 -15.11 -16.80 25.78
N PHE A 875 -14.20 -15.84 25.91
CA PHE A 875 -12.80 -15.98 25.52
C PHE A 875 -11.92 -16.27 26.73
N THR A 876 -11.01 -17.23 26.56
CA THR A 876 -9.99 -17.53 27.56
C THR A 876 -8.63 -17.20 26.99
N TYR A 877 -7.91 -16.27 27.61
CA TYR A 877 -6.57 -15.88 27.24
C TYR A 877 -5.76 -15.48 28.45
N TYR A 878 -4.46 -15.58 28.32
CA TYR A 878 -3.53 -15.21 29.40
C TYR A 878 -2.64 -14.06 28.92
N LYS A 879 -2.94 -12.85 29.38
CA LYS A 879 -2.21 -11.64 29.02
C LYS A 879 -0.89 -11.56 29.76
N ARG A 880 0.21 -11.94 29.12
CA ARG A 880 1.53 -11.88 29.70
C ARG A 880 2.55 -11.40 28.67
N LEU A 881 3.34 -10.43 29.07
CA LEU A 881 4.54 -9.99 28.35
C LEU A 881 5.71 -10.07 29.32
N LEU A 882 6.81 -10.71 28.93
CA LEU A 882 8.06 -10.70 29.67
C LEU A 882 8.85 -9.46 29.27
N GLY A 883 8.91 -8.46 30.18
CA GLY A 883 9.53 -7.16 29.88
C GLY A 883 8.62 -6.22 29.11
N TYR A 884 9.15 -5.60 28.07
CA TYR A 884 8.50 -4.53 27.29
C TYR A 884 8.61 -4.80 25.80
N ALA A 885 7.58 -4.41 25.06
CA ALA A 885 7.61 -4.30 23.60
C ALA A 885 7.69 -2.82 23.21
N ILE A 886 8.62 -2.47 22.34
CA ILE A 886 8.83 -1.10 21.85
C ILE A 886 8.45 -1.04 20.40
N LYS A 887 7.56 -0.12 20.07
CA LYS A 887 7.24 0.27 18.69
C LYS A 887 8.24 1.33 18.24
N GLU A 888 8.93 1.09 17.14
CA GLU A 888 9.90 2.01 16.54
C GLU A 888 9.38 2.46 15.16
N PRO A 889 9.07 3.76 14.95
CA PRO A 889 8.65 4.25 13.64
C PRO A 889 9.81 4.28 12.65
N VAL A 890 9.50 4.05 11.37
CA VAL A 890 10.47 4.07 10.28
C VAL A 890 10.14 5.17 9.29
N PHE A 891 11.14 5.94 8.88
CA PHE A 891 11.00 7.10 8.02
C PHE A 891 11.77 6.93 6.71
N SER A 892 11.19 7.41 5.61
CA SER A 892 11.81 7.40 4.27
C SER A 892 12.27 8.80 3.83
N PHE A 893 12.82 9.61 4.75
CA PHE A 893 13.29 10.98 4.44
C PHE A 893 14.35 11.03 3.36
N ASP A 894 15.13 9.96 3.17
CA ASP A 894 16.18 9.88 2.16
C ASP A 894 15.61 9.97 0.73
N LYS A 895 14.32 9.67 0.55
CA LYS A 895 13.61 9.79 -0.72
C LYS A 895 13.23 11.23 -1.06
N PHE A 896 13.29 12.15 -0.07
CA PHE A 896 12.90 13.55 -0.19
C PHE A 896 14.03 14.50 0.26
N PRO A 897 15.06 14.68 -0.56
CA PRO A 897 16.19 15.57 -0.21
C PRO A 897 15.73 17.00 0.05
N GLY A 898 16.27 17.65 1.08
CA GLY A 898 15.96 19.03 1.44
C GLY A 898 14.69 19.23 2.26
N VAL A 899 13.92 18.17 2.54
CA VAL A 899 12.74 18.24 3.43
C VAL A 899 13.18 18.26 4.89
N SER A 900 12.49 19.06 5.72
CA SER A 900 12.70 19.07 7.17
C SER A 900 12.40 17.69 7.78
N ARG A 901 13.33 17.22 8.60
CA ARG A 901 13.19 15.98 9.38
C ARG A 901 12.51 16.20 10.74
N GLU A 902 12.13 17.42 11.04
CA GLU A 902 11.41 17.74 12.28
C GLU A 902 10.05 17.04 12.28
N LEU A 903 9.76 16.38 13.39
CA LEU A 903 8.48 15.73 13.63
C LEU A 903 7.47 16.74 14.22
N GLY A 904 6.20 16.49 13.97
CA GLY A 904 5.12 17.36 14.40
C GLY A 904 3.78 16.62 14.40
N PRO A 905 2.67 17.35 14.41
CA PRO A 905 1.34 16.73 14.47
C PRO A 905 0.94 16.00 13.18
N GLU A 906 1.66 16.21 12.08
CA GLU A 906 1.44 15.52 10.82
C GLU A 906 2.35 14.31 10.69
N MET A 907 1.78 13.11 10.46
CA MET A 907 2.52 11.86 10.33
C MET A 907 3.45 11.82 9.11
N LYS A 908 4.66 11.32 9.30
CA LYS A 908 5.71 11.18 8.26
C LYS A 908 6.28 9.77 8.15
N SER A 909 6.09 8.91 9.16
CA SER A 909 6.57 7.53 9.15
C SER A 909 5.83 6.70 8.09
N THR A 910 6.56 5.79 7.44
CA THR A 910 6.04 4.90 6.40
C THR A 910 5.72 3.51 6.92
N GLY A 911 6.31 3.12 8.04
CA GLY A 911 6.14 1.82 8.68
C GLY A 911 6.65 1.82 10.10
N GLU A 912 6.66 0.63 10.71
CA GLU A 912 7.11 0.43 12.09
C GLU A 912 7.82 -0.92 12.27
N SER A 913 8.62 -1.02 13.33
CA SER A 913 9.20 -2.27 13.79
C SER A 913 8.89 -2.49 15.27
N ILE A 914 8.99 -3.76 15.69
CA ILE A 914 8.85 -4.16 17.08
C ILE A 914 10.18 -4.66 17.64
N ARG A 915 10.47 -4.24 18.87
CA ARG A 915 11.61 -4.71 19.64
C ARG A 915 11.17 -5.17 21.02
N PHE A 916 11.58 -6.36 21.46
CA PHE A 916 11.32 -6.87 22.81
C PHE A 916 12.51 -6.63 23.70
N ILE A 917 12.26 -6.08 24.90
CA ILE A 917 13.25 -5.79 25.93
C ILE A 917 12.86 -6.55 27.20
N ASN A 918 13.70 -7.47 27.62
CA ASN A 918 13.49 -8.28 28.84
C ASN A 918 14.30 -7.77 30.03
N ASP A 919 15.28 -6.90 29.81
CA ASP A 919 16.14 -6.32 30.82
C ASP A 919 16.01 -4.79 30.86
N LEU A 920 15.61 -4.27 32.02
CA LEU A 920 15.50 -2.82 32.28
C LEU A 920 16.86 -2.10 32.23
N TYR A 921 17.97 -2.84 32.35
CA TYR A 921 19.32 -2.31 32.20
C TYR A 921 19.81 -2.27 30.77
N ASP A 922 18.99 -2.70 29.81
CA ASP A 922 19.30 -2.60 28.38
C ASP A 922 19.68 -1.15 28.03
N PRO A 923 20.88 -0.91 27.45
CA PRO A 923 21.35 0.43 27.14
C PRO A 923 20.38 1.21 26.25
N TYR A 924 19.76 0.55 25.27
CA TYR A 924 18.79 1.17 24.37
C TYR A 924 17.54 1.65 25.13
N PHE A 925 16.99 0.81 26.01
CA PHE A 925 15.82 1.17 26.83
C PHE A 925 16.09 2.37 27.73
N ARG A 926 17.26 2.39 28.37
CA ARG A 926 17.68 3.50 29.22
C ARG A 926 17.88 4.80 28.47
N ASP A 927 18.50 4.73 27.27
CA ASP A 927 18.71 5.92 26.43
C ASP A 927 17.37 6.47 25.92
N LEU A 928 16.40 5.60 25.61
CA LEU A 928 15.06 5.99 25.20
C LEU A 928 14.37 6.85 26.26
N TYR A 929 14.37 6.40 27.52
CA TYR A 929 13.76 7.15 28.63
C TYR A 929 14.54 8.37 29.06
N LYS A 930 15.86 8.37 28.90
CA LYS A 930 16.67 9.57 29.08
C LYS A 930 16.31 10.63 28.05
N LYS A 931 16.12 10.24 26.78
CA LYS A 931 15.64 11.11 25.70
C LYS A 931 14.26 11.70 26.04
N LYS A 932 13.30 10.87 26.50
CA LYS A 932 11.97 11.32 26.94
C LYS A 932 12.08 12.40 28.02
N SER A 933 12.84 12.14 29.08
CA SER A 933 13.03 13.09 30.19
C SER A 933 13.62 14.43 29.72
N MET A 934 14.58 14.40 28.78
CA MET A 934 15.17 15.61 28.22
C MET A 934 14.20 16.43 27.35
N MET A 935 13.31 15.78 26.61
CA MET A 935 12.31 16.45 25.79
C MET A 935 11.20 17.12 26.64
N LEU A 936 10.77 16.47 27.70
CA LEU A 936 9.76 17.01 28.61
C LEU A 936 10.31 18.14 29.51
N SER A 937 11.63 18.21 29.72
CA SER A 937 12.26 19.25 30.55
C SER A 937 12.64 20.52 29.78
N LYS A 938 12.82 20.44 28.47
CA LYS A 938 13.12 21.60 27.59
C LYS A 938 11.85 22.36 27.21
#